data_ce38278aa3d656704c4dff9e4ff83c5d
#
_entry.id   ce38278aa3d656704c4dff9e4ff83c5d
#
_cell.length_a   1.000
_cell.length_b   1.000
_cell.length_c   1.000
_cell.angle_alpha   90.00
_cell.angle_beta   90.00
_cell.angle_gamma   90.00
#
_symmetry.space_group_name_H-M   'P 1'
#
loop_
_entity.id
_entity.type
_entity.pdbx_description
1 polymer ?
#
loop_
_entity_poly.entity_id
_entity_poly.type
_entity_poly.pdbx_seq_one_letter_code
_entity_poly.pdbx_strand_id
1 'polypeptide(L)'
;MRSLLRPLQALARVPAYVWATVLVVGMLAVLALVTRMGQMPGAQIVQNAELLAHDASAVRSVALPHVWHNERRDWSGQATYRLRLPPAMASAAPEQGLGLLLPRVGVRYQVLFNGQEVAAECWRRGPGYCDAGTHAHFVLLPMALMAPVWADNRIDIELQGQALRISGLSPVWVGPRDTLNQRYRWLSWWQVDLTWMVTASAFMMGLLSLLIWVRTTERLFGLLGGGLLVLTVRLWLSTPIFVPGPFALWDYVHKLSFTWYCGFVYLFMSELFDFRQGIVRRLVVAMMVLGPFWLAALEWTANYQLYRLWTGVIVLVCVAALLAVIHRARWGMNVNQRMMVVVGLAVLVTGLRDFLVVQMGLPGDVDIRWMTPGSLVLMFAMGWVLVRRTAVALEQVARHNTELAQKVREREEELHAVFDRLQSVESQRVLEAERRRLTRDMHDGLGSQLVQTLNMVRSSGQKIESAAVASMLHHALEELRLTLDSLEPMDGDLPTILGTLRQRVGPALQAAGIELVWLVEEVPAVPGLEARRVMHLFRCLQEVFANVVKHAHATRVTVRTWEEGGRIGLSVADNGVGLGAAPDAVFLGGGRGIGNIRLRAAEIAATVRFSSSQPGTCVSFVFDTKTEPAVY
;
A
#
# COMPACT_ATOMS: atom_id res chain seq x y z
N MET A 1 -12.98 -3.30 -0.76
CA MET A 1 -11.67 -3.96 -0.97
C MET A 1 -11.51 -5.28 -0.17
N ARG A 2 -11.93 -5.37 1.10
CA ARG A 2 -11.85 -6.63 1.91
C ARG A 2 -12.72 -7.80 1.37
N SER A 3 -13.85 -7.55 0.73
CA SER A 3 -14.74 -8.59 0.17
C SER A 3 -14.21 -9.23 -1.12
N LEU A 4 -13.45 -8.50 -1.93
CA LEU A 4 -12.81 -8.99 -3.16
C LEU A 4 -11.55 -9.85 -2.87
N LEU A 5 -10.92 -9.68 -1.70
CA LEU A 5 -9.73 -10.44 -1.31
C LEU A 5 -10.03 -11.79 -0.66
N ARG A 6 -11.24 -12.00 -0.12
CA ARG A 6 -11.64 -13.28 0.52
C ARG A 6 -11.53 -14.50 -0.40
N PRO A 7 -12.02 -14.50 -1.66
CA PRO A 7 -11.87 -15.65 -2.55
C PRO A 7 -10.41 -15.91 -2.93
N LEU A 8 -9.60 -14.89 -3.11
CA LEU A 8 -8.15 -15.03 -3.39
C LEU A 8 -7.40 -15.61 -2.17
N GLN A 9 -7.79 -15.23 -0.95
CA GLN A 9 -7.23 -15.80 0.28
C GLN A 9 -7.63 -17.27 0.49
N ALA A 10 -8.85 -17.65 0.10
CA ALA A 10 -9.30 -19.04 0.14
C ALA A 10 -8.52 -19.90 -0.88
N LEU A 11 -8.34 -19.41 -2.10
CA LEU A 11 -7.51 -20.06 -3.13
C LEU A 11 -6.03 -20.16 -2.70
N ALA A 12 -5.50 -19.16 -2.03
CA ALA A 12 -4.13 -19.16 -1.52
C ALA A 12 -3.89 -20.19 -0.39
N ARG A 13 -4.95 -20.63 0.29
CA ARG A 13 -4.88 -21.68 1.33
C ARG A 13 -4.86 -23.10 0.77
N VAL A 14 -5.23 -23.28 -0.51
CA VAL A 14 -5.18 -24.62 -1.14
C VAL A 14 -3.69 -25.05 -1.23
N PRO A 15 -3.34 -26.25 -0.74
CA PRO A 15 -1.99 -26.74 -0.81
C PRO A 15 -1.50 -26.77 -2.27
N ALA A 16 -0.28 -26.27 -2.52
CA ALA A 16 0.23 -26.14 -3.89
C ALA A 16 0.39 -27.50 -4.60
N TYR A 17 0.53 -28.61 -3.87
CA TYR A 17 0.55 -29.95 -4.48
C TYR A 17 -0.81 -30.32 -5.09
N VAL A 18 -1.93 -29.82 -4.54
CA VAL A 18 -3.25 -30.03 -5.13
C VAL A 18 -3.32 -29.38 -6.50
N TRP A 19 -2.84 -28.13 -6.63
CA TRP A 19 -2.77 -27.45 -7.91
C TRP A 19 -1.82 -28.14 -8.89
N ALA A 20 -0.65 -28.56 -8.42
CA ALA A 20 0.29 -29.33 -9.26
C ALA A 20 -0.34 -30.64 -9.73
N THR A 21 -1.05 -31.36 -8.87
CA THR A 21 -1.76 -32.60 -9.23
C THR A 21 -2.87 -32.30 -10.24
N VAL A 22 -3.69 -31.27 -10.02
CA VAL A 22 -4.76 -30.87 -10.95
C VAL A 22 -4.19 -30.50 -12.32
N LEU A 23 -3.09 -29.75 -12.36
CA LEU A 23 -2.43 -29.38 -13.61
C LEU A 23 -1.83 -30.58 -14.34
N VAL A 24 -1.16 -31.48 -13.63
CA VAL A 24 -0.57 -32.69 -14.21
C VAL A 24 -1.66 -33.68 -14.66
N VAL A 25 -2.68 -33.91 -13.83
CA VAL A 25 -3.81 -34.78 -14.20
C VAL A 25 -4.59 -34.18 -15.37
N GLY A 26 -4.82 -32.86 -15.35
CA GLY A 26 -5.43 -32.14 -16.48
C GLY A 26 -4.63 -32.30 -17.77
N MET A 27 -3.30 -32.15 -17.71
CA MET A 27 -2.41 -32.36 -18.85
C MET A 27 -2.44 -33.81 -19.35
N LEU A 28 -2.43 -34.80 -18.44
CA LEU A 28 -2.53 -36.22 -18.79
C LEU A 28 -3.92 -36.57 -19.35
N ALA A 29 -4.99 -35.97 -18.83
CA ALA A 29 -6.35 -36.15 -19.36
C ALA A 29 -6.49 -35.57 -20.76
N VAL A 30 -5.93 -34.39 -21.01
CA VAL A 30 -5.83 -33.80 -22.34
C VAL A 30 -5.02 -34.69 -23.28
N LEU A 31 -3.90 -35.24 -22.80
CA LEU A 31 -3.09 -36.20 -23.52
C LEU A 31 -3.88 -37.44 -23.96
N ALA A 32 -4.61 -38.04 -22.99
CA ALA A 32 -5.43 -39.22 -23.26
C ALA A 32 -6.60 -38.92 -24.22
N LEU A 33 -7.18 -37.71 -24.11
CA LEU A 33 -8.22 -37.27 -25.02
C LEU A 33 -7.69 -37.09 -26.44
N VAL A 34 -6.51 -36.49 -26.59
CA VAL A 34 -5.81 -36.30 -27.87
C VAL A 34 -5.50 -37.62 -28.56
N THR A 35 -4.99 -38.61 -27.81
CA THR A 35 -4.67 -39.91 -28.35
C THR A 35 -5.92 -40.71 -28.75
N ARG A 36 -7.03 -40.59 -28.01
CA ARG A 36 -8.30 -41.26 -28.35
C ARG A 36 -8.99 -40.66 -29.58
N MET A 37 -8.79 -39.39 -29.90
CA MET A 37 -9.34 -38.76 -31.10
C MET A 37 -8.60 -39.17 -32.40
N GLY A 38 -7.59 -40.04 -32.35
CA GLY A 38 -6.84 -40.51 -33.53
C GLY A 38 -7.62 -41.47 -34.45
N GLN A 39 -8.72 -42.10 -34.00
CA GLN A 39 -9.51 -42.99 -34.83
C GLN A 39 -10.70 -42.21 -35.44
N MET A 40 -10.64 -42.07 -36.77
CA MET A 40 -11.71 -41.40 -37.55
C MET A 40 -12.48 -42.46 -38.36
N PRO A 41 -13.75 -42.73 -38.03
CA PRO A 41 -14.53 -43.70 -38.79
C PRO A 41 -14.69 -43.25 -40.23
N GLY A 42 -14.38 -44.16 -41.14
CA GLY A 42 -14.50 -43.92 -42.58
C GLY A 42 -13.38 -43.10 -43.24
N ALA A 43 -12.39 -42.57 -42.45
CA ALA A 43 -11.20 -41.92 -43.02
C ALA A 43 -10.00 -42.86 -43.03
N GLN A 44 -9.18 -42.73 -44.03
CA GLN A 44 -7.94 -43.54 -44.18
C GLN A 44 -6.69 -42.66 -44.18
N ILE A 45 -5.63 -43.18 -43.60
CA ILE A 45 -4.30 -42.54 -43.60
C ILE A 45 -3.54 -43.05 -44.83
N VAL A 46 -3.07 -42.13 -45.65
CA VAL A 46 -2.13 -42.43 -46.69
C VAL A 46 -0.71 -42.28 -46.12
N GLN A 47 -0.01 -43.40 -45.98
CA GLN A 47 1.31 -43.43 -45.37
C GLN A 47 2.45 -43.55 -46.40
N ASN A 48 2.15 -43.79 -47.69
CA ASN A 48 3.11 -43.89 -48.76
C ASN A 48 2.76 -42.92 -49.88
N ALA A 49 3.77 -42.29 -50.47
CA ALA A 49 3.66 -41.40 -51.58
C ALA A 49 4.77 -41.67 -52.61
N GLU A 50 4.48 -41.44 -53.89
CA GLU A 50 5.48 -41.39 -54.93
C GLU A 50 6.07 -39.97 -54.97
N LEU A 51 7.38 -39.84 -54.70
CA LEU A 51 8.08 -38.56 -54.71
C LEU A 51 8.70 -38.33 -56.09
N LEU A 52 8.32 -37.23 -56.72
CA LEU A 52 8.90 -36.69 -57.94
C LEU A 52 9.67 -35.41 -57.53
N ALA A 53 10.99 -35.53 -57.40
CA ALA A 53 11.82 -34.35 -57.14
C ALA A 53 12.15 -33.71 -58.50
N HIS A 54 12.02 -32.38 -58.60
CA HIS A 54 12.29 -31.66 -59.84
C HIS A 54 13.74 -31.80 -60.35
N ASP A 55 14.66 -32.14 -59.42
CA ASP A 55 16.09 -32.32 -59.68
C ASP A 55 16.47 -33.78 -60.02
N ALA A 56 15.52 -34.72 -59.93
CA ALA A 56 15.82 -36.15 -60.11
C ALA A 56 14.86 -36.77 -61.13
N SER A 57 15.41 -37.44 -62.15
CA SER A 57 14.65 -38.12 -63.17
C SER A 57 13.94 -39.43 -62.73
N ALA A 58 14.06 -39.82 -61.48
CA ALA A 58 13.51 -41.05 -60.93
C ALA A 58 12.39 -40.82 -59.93
N VAL A 59 11.23 -41.46 -60.14
CA VAL A 59 10.14 -41.55 -59.17
C VAL A 59 10.55 -42.48 -58.03
N ARG A 60 10.41 -42.03 -56.80
CA ARG A 60 10.79 -42.79 -55.63
C ARG A 60 9.60 -42.94 -54.68
N SER A 61 9.33 -44.13 -54.18
CA SER A 61 8.35 -44.30 -53.09
C SER A 61 8.94 -43.87 -51.76
N VAL A 62 8.21 -43.03 -51.01
CA VAL A 62 8.61 -42.53 -49.71
C VAL A 62 7.49 -42.79 -48.71
N ALA A 63 7.90 -43.11 -47.46
CA ALA A 63 6.98 -43.25 -46.35
C ALA A 63 6.71 -41.87 -45.72
N LEU A 64 5.45 -41.59 -45.33
CA LEU A 64 5.01 -40.40 -44.64
C LEU A 64 4.96 -40.67 -43.11
N PRO A 65 5.43 -39.77 -42.25
CA PRO A 65 5.88 -38.40 -42.56
C PRO A 65 7.26 -38.39 -43.24
N HIS A 66 7.37 -37.64 -44.34
CA HIS A 66 8.61 -37.46 -45.06
C HIS A 66 9.15 -36.03 -44.78
N VAL A 67 10.36 -35.96 -44.19
CA VAL A 67 11.03 -34.70 -43.83
C VAL A 67 12.28 -34.54 -44.67
N TRP A 68 12.35 -33.52 -45.50
CA TRP A 68 13.40 -33.30 -46.48
C TRP A 68 14.79 -33.17 -45.85
N HIS A 69 14.91 -32.49 -44.70
CA HIS A 69 16.18 -32.26 -44.02
C HIS A 69 16.83 -33.52 -43.44
N ASN A 70 16.11 -34.63 -43.37
CA ASN A 70 16.67 -35.91 -42.96
C ASN A 70 17.42 -36.58 -44.13
N GLU A 71 17.10 -36.26 -45.38
CA GLU A 71 17.71 -36.82 -46.57
C GLU A 71 18.78 -35.92 -47.20
N ARG A 72 18.51 -34.61 -47.32
CA ARG A 72 19.43 -33.59 -47.83
C ARG A 72 19.50 -32.40 -46.91
N ARG A 73 20.72 -32.01 -46.51
CA ARG A 73 20.96 -31.01 -45.47
C ARG A 73 20.45 -29.59 -45.80
N ASP A 74 20.43 -29.22 -47.10
CA ASP A 74 20.17 -27.85 -47.56
C ASP A 74 19.13 -27.80 -48.69
N TRP A 75 18.13 -28.68 -48.66
CA TRP A 75 17.18 -28.76 -49.72
C TRP A 75 16.18 -27.61 -49.70
N SER A 76 16.39 -26.61 -50.55
CA SER A 76 15.43 -25.60 -50.95
C SER A 76 15.07 -25.89 -52.40
N GLY A 77 13.89 -26.44 -52.65
CA GLY A 77 13.50 -26.80 -54.00
C GLY A 77 12.02 -27.12 -54.10
N GLN A 78 11.64 -27.67 -55.25
CA GLN A 78 10.26 -28.12 -55.48
C GLN A 78 10.25 -29.66 -55.59
N ALA A 79 9.20 -30.26 -55.01
CA ALA A 79 8.93 -31.67 -55.17
C ALA A 79 7.43 -31.94 -55.21
N THR A 80 7.04 -32.96 -55.98
CA THR A 80 5.64 -33.37 -56.09
C THR A 80 5.49 -34.72 -55.38
N TYR A 81 4.55 -34.79 -54.44
CA TYR A 81 4.08 -36.03 -53.84
C TYR A 81 2.83 -36.50 -54.53
N ARG A 82 2.91 -37.62 -55.21
CA ARG A 82 1.78 -38.27 -55.85
C ARG A 82 1.18 -39.32 -54.94
N LEU A 83 -0.11 -39.14 -54.64
CA LEU A 83 -0.90 -40.03 -53.78
C LEU A 83 -1.97 -40.70 -54.64
N ARG A 84 -2.22 -41.97 -54.40
CA ARG A 84 -3.35 -42.69 -54.98
C ARG A 84 -4.47 -42.78 -53.95
N LEU A 85 -5.72 -42.65 -54.41
CA LEU A 85 -6.87 -42.80 -53.53
C LEU A 85 -6.92 -44.25 -52.98
N PRO A 86 -7.12 -44.45 -51.69
CA PRO A 86 -7.21 -45.78 -51.07
C PRO A 86 -8.38 -46.58 -51.67
N PRO A 87 -8.17 -47.83 -52.15
CA PRO A 87 -9.21 -48.64 -52.79
C PRO A 87 -10.43 -48.90 -51.91
N ALA A 88 -10.23 -49.00 -50.60
CA ALA A 88 -11.32 -49.19 -49.65
C ALA A 88 -12.32 -48.02 -49.58
N MET A 89 -11.98 -46.87 -50.13
CA MET A 89 -12.87 -45.72 -50.20
C MET A 89 -13.79 -45.73 -51.45
N ALA A 90 -13.52 -46.60 -52.41
CA ALA A 90 -14.35 -46.73 -53.61
C ALA A 90 -15.79 -47.16 -53.28
N SER A 91 -15.95 -48.05 -52.30
CA SER A 91 -17.27 -48.52 -51.82
C SER A 91 -17.93 -47.60 -50.79
N ALA A 92 -17.16 -46.72 -50.21
CA ALA A 92 -17.60 -45.78 -49.15
C ALA A 92 -17.62 -44.33 -49.65
N ALA A 93 -17.58 -44.09 -51.00
CA ALA A 93 -17.65 -42.75 -51.56
C ALA A 93 -18.94 -42.06 -51.07
N PRO A 94 -18.87 -41.15 -50.11
CA PRO A 94 -20.05 -40.61 -49.48
C PRO A 94 -20.77 -39.66 -50.44
N GLU A 95 -22.09 -39.66 -50.42
CA GLU A 95 -22.93 -38.67 -51.09
C GLU A 95 -22.55 -37.24 -50.75
N GLN A 96 -21.89 -37.04 -49.61
CA GLN A 96 -21.46 -35.76 -49.05
C GLN A 96 -20.12 -35.24 -49.58
N GLY A 97 -19.42 -36.00 -50.44
CA GLY A 97 -18.12 -35.62 -50.99
C GLY A 97 -16.89 -36.09 -50.16
N LEU A 98 -15.75 -36.10 -50.83
CA LEU A 98 -14.48 -36.47 -50.23
C LEU A 98 -13.67 -35.25 -49.81
N GLY A 99 -12.99 -35.37 -48.66
CA GLY A 99 -12.04 -34.40 -48.17
C GLY A 99 -10.62 -34.96 -48.11
N LEU A 100 -9.68 -34.06 -48.19
CA LEU A 100 -8.26 -34.30 -47.95
C LEU A 100 -7.85 -33.45 -46.74
N LEU A 101 -7.28 -34.05 -45.69
CA LEU A 101 -6.74 -33.33 -44.56
C LEU A 101 -5.21 -33.47 -44.58
N LEU A 102 -4.57 -32.32 -44.61
CA LEU A 102 -3.12 -32.15 -44.51
C LEU A 102 -2.79 -31.56 -43.13
N PRO A 103 -2.47 -32.38 -42.15
CA PRO A 103 -2.17 -31.89 -40.78
C PRO A 103 -0.94 -30.97 -40.73
N ARG A 104 0.07 -31.30 -41.57
CA ARG A 104 1.24 -30.47 -41.85
C ARG A 104 1.71 -30.66 -43.27
N VAL A 105 1.92 -29.56 -43.94
CA VAL A 105 2.45 -29.51 -45.28
C VAL A 105 3.56 -28.48 -45.34
N GLY A 106 4.58 -28.71 -46.20
CA GLY A 106 5.73 -27.83 -46.32
C GLY A 106 5.36 -26.34 -46.52
N VAL A 107 6.38 -25.50 -46.62
CA VAL A 107 6.25 -24.04 -46.50
C VAL A 107 5.25 -23.43 -47.49
N ARG A 108 5.27 -23.91 -48.73
CA ARG A 108 4.34 -23.51 -49.79
C ARG A 108 3.84 -24.76 -50.49
N TYR A 109 2.56 -24.82 -50.80
CA TYR A 109 2.00 -25.97 -51.45
C TYR A 109 0.87 -25.60 -52.44
N GLN A 110 0.67 -26.48 -53.40
CA GLN A 110 -0.57 -26.60 -54.17
C GLN A 110 -1.00 -28.05 -54.25
N VAL A 111 -2.30 -28.26 -54.28
CA VAL A 111 -2.92 -29.58 -54.47
C VAL A 111 -3.61 -29.62 -55.81
N LEU A 112 -3.22 -30.62 -56.59
CA LEU A 112 -3.85 -30.91 -57.90
C LEU A 112 -4.62 -32.22 -57.77
N PHE A 113 -5.88 -32.23 -58.13
CA PHE A 113 -6.68 -33.45 -58.22
C PHE A 113 -6.97 -33.75 -59.68
N ASN A 114 -6.45 -34.92 -60.13
CA ASN A 114 -6.50 -35.31 -61.54
C ASN A 114 -5.94 -34.24 -62.50
N GLY A 115 -4.90 -33.51 -62.05
CA GLY A 115 -4.22 -32.49 -62.83
C GLY A 115 -4.86 -31.08 -62.76
N GLN A 116 -5.99 -30.92 -62.05
CA GLN A 116 -6.59 -29.61 -61.83
C GLN A 116 -6.32 -29.09 -60.42
N GLU A 117 -5.97 -27.81 -60.29
CA GLU A 117 -5.70 -27.18 -59.00
C GLU A 117 -7.00 -27.07 -58.18
N VAL A 118 -7.00 -27.66 -57.00
CA VAL A 118 -8.14 -27.63 -56.06
C VAL A 118 -7.84 -26.78 -54.80
N ALA A 119 -6.58 -26.62 -54.47
CA ALA A 119 -6.16 -25.73 -53.37
C ALA A 119 -4.72 -25.28 -53.57
N ALA A 120 -4.40 -24.07 -53.14
CA ALA A 120 -3.02 -23.59 -53.07
C ALA A 120 -2.86 -22.60 -51.90
N GLU A 121 -1.79 -22.72 -51.15
CA GLU A 121 -1.47 -21.76 -50.10
C GLU A 121 -0.02 -21.32 -50.26
N CYS A 122 0.21 -20.02 -50.21
CA CYS A 122 1.52 -19.41 -50.41
C CYS A 122 2.13 -19.59 -51.83
N TRP A 123 1.58 -20.42 -52.70
CA TRP A 123 2.19 -20.85 -53.97
C TRP A 123 2.43 -19.69 -54.93
N ARG A 124 1.43 -18.79 -55.07
CA ARG A 124 1.47 -17.67 -56.04
C ARG A 124 1.86 -16.34 -55.38
N ARG A 125 2.20 -16.32 -54.10
CA ARG A 125 2.57 -15.07 -53.43
C ARG A 125 4.02 -14.70 -53.72
N GLY A 126 4.23 -13.41 -53.97
CA GLY A 126 5.54 -12.80 -54.21
C GLY A 126 6.51 -12.88 -53.03
N PRO A 127 7.61 -12.14 -53.08
CA PRO A 127 8.64 -12.16 -52.02
C PRO A 127 8.06 -11.69 -50.70
N GLY A 128 7.90 -12.56 -49.74
CA GLY A 128 7.43 -12.33 -48.40
C GLY A 128 7.46 -13.62 -47.59
N TYR A 129 7.42 -13.50 -46.28
CA TYR A 129 7.31 -14.68 -45.43
C TYR A 129 5.90 -15.27 -45.59
N CYS A 130 5.85 -16.51 -46.03
CA CYS A 130 4.63 -17.30 -46.06
C CYS A 130 4.98 -18.75 -45.74
N ASP A 131 4.36 -19.31 -44.69
CA ASP A 131 4.62 -20.66 -44.19
C ASP A 131 3.30 -21.38 -43.88
N ALA A 132 2.83 -22.17 -44.83
CA ALA A 132 1.64 -23.00 -44.67
C ALA A 132 1.84 -24.15 -43.66
N GLY A 133 3.08 -24.53 -43.34
CA GLY A 133 3.40 -25.62 -42.43
C GLY A 133 3.06 -25.37 -40.97
N THR A 134 2.61 -24.18 -40.63
CA THR A 134 2.19 -23.81 -39.27
C THR A 134 0.77 -24.28 -38.92
N HIS A 135 -0.09 -24.50 -39.92
CA HIS A 135 -1.49 -24.86 -39.77
C HIS A 135 -1.86 -26.19 -40.44
N ALA A 136 -2.94 -26.79 -39.99
CA ALA A 136 -3.60 -27.85 -40.72
C ALA A 136 -4.41 -27.26 -41.90
N HIS A 137 -4.53 -28.01 -42.99
CA HIS A 137 -5.30 -27.61 -44.14
C HIS A 137 -6.33 -28.68 -44.49
N PHE A 138 -7.55 -28.23 -44.78
CA PHE A 138 -8.61 -29.10 -45.26
C PHE A 138 -8.97 -28.69 -46.70
N VAL A 139 -8.90 -29.65 -47.61
CA VAL A 139 -9.15 -29.48 -49.02
C VAL A 139 -10.33 -30.36 -49.42
N LEU A 140 -11.33 -29.76 -50.05
CA LEU A 140 -12.44 -30.51 -50.65
C LEU A 140 -12.02 -31.05 -52.01
N LEU A 141 -12.23 -32.35 -52.22
CA LEU A 141 -12.00 -32.97 -53.52
C LEU A 141 -13.31 -32.91 -54.34
N PRO A 142 -13.35 -32.14 -55.45
CA PRO A 142 -14.57 -31.99 -56.23
C PRO A 142 -14.92 -33.31 -56.90
N MET A 143 -16.14 -33.81 -56.67
CA MET A 143 -16.61 -35.05 -57.30
C MET A 143 -16.70 -34.95 -58.81
N ALA A 144 -16.89 -33.74 -59.35
CA ALA A 144 -16.92 -33.50 -60.82
C ALA A 144 -15.58 -33.77 -61.50
N LEU A 145 -14.47 -33.79 -60.74
CA LEU A 145 -13.14 -34.07 -61.27
C LEU A 145 -12.73 -35.55 -61.13
N MET A 146 -13.62 -36.39 -60.57
CA MET A 146 -13.30 -37.82 -60.41
C MET A 146 -13.30 -38.56 -61.74
N ALA A 147 -12.24 -39.36 -61.93
CA ALA A 147 -12.18 -40.27 -63.04
C ALA A 147 -13.21 -41.41 -62.87
N PRO A 148 -13.78 -41.95 -63.98
CA PRO A 148 -14.75 -43.03 -63.90
C PRO A 148 -14.18 -44.29 -63.21
N VAL A 149 -12.88 -44.55 -63.40
CA VAL A 149 -12.19 -45.64 -62.76
C VAL A 149 -11.52 -45.12 -61.49
N TRP A 150 -11.84 -45.71 -60.35
CA TRP A 150 -11.36 -45.26 -59.05
C TRP A 150 -9.82 -45.24 -58.95
N ALA A 151 -9.17 -46.23 -59.54
CA ALA A 151 -7.71 -46.39 -59.52
C ALA A 151 -6.96 -45.28 -60.28
N ASP A 152 -7.62 -44.62 -61.21
CA ASP A 152 -7.04 -43.55 -62.04
C ASP A 152 -7.04 -42.17 -61.32
N ASN A 153 -7.74 -42.09 -60.18
CA ASN A 153 -7.76 -40.87 -59.43
C ASN A 153 -6.44 -40.69 -58.66
N ARG A 154 -5.84 -39.51 -58.88
CA ARG A 154 -4.56 -39.14 -58.27
C ARG A 154 -4.63 -37.77 -57.65
N ILE A 155 -3.93 -37.64 -56.56
CA ILE A 155 -3.73 -36.37 -55.84
C ILE A 155 -2.24 -36.06 -55.96
N ASP A 156 -1.89 -35.00 -56.64
CA ASP A 156 -0.54 -34.48 -56.70
C ASP A 156 -0.42 -33.30 -55.77
N ILE A 157 0.46 -33.37 -54.76
CA ILE A 157 0.76 -32.32 -53.79
C ILE A 157 2.14 -31.77 -54.12
N GLU A 158 2.15 -30.60 -54.71
CA GLU A 158 3.38 -29.89 -55.05
C GLU A 158 3.82 -29.04 -53.86
N LEU A 159 5.07 -29.22 -53.45
CA LEU A 159 5.65 -28.48 -52.32
C LEU A 159 6.87 -27.68 -52.78
N GLN A 160 6.97 -26.49 -52.23
CA GLN A 160 8.17 -25.67 -52.33
C GLN A 160 8.76 -25.46 -50.91
N GLY A 161 9.97 -26.02 -50.69
CA GLY A 161 10.68 -25.92 -49.42
C GLY A 161 11.62 -24.74 -49.33
N GLN A 162 11.97 -24.38 -48.12
CA GLN A 162 12.97 -23.35 -47.79
C GLN A 162 14.08 -23.95 -46.89
N ALA A 163 15.33 -23.55 -47.13
CA ALA A 163 16.52 -24.16 -46.54
C ALA A 163 16.53 -24.24 -45.00
N LEU A 164 16.02 -23.25 -44.30
CA LEU A 164 16.03 -23.16 -42.82
C LEU A 164 14.70 -23.55 -42.15
N ARG A 165 13.73 -24.06 -42.93
CA ARG A 165 12.43 -24.51 -42.44
C ARG A 165 12.21 -25.98 -42.65
N ILE A 166 11.52 -26.62 -41.72
CA ILE A 166 11.13 -28.02 -41.84
C ILE A 166 10.17 -28.14 -43.01
N SER A 167 10.62 -28.70 -44.11
CA SER A 167 9.84 -28.96 -45.32
C SER A 167 9.58 -30.46 -45.46
N GLY A 168 8.44 -30.79 -46.02
CA GLY A 168 8.00 -32.17 -46.20
C GLY A 168 6.50 -32.31 -46.11
N LEU A 169 6.03 -33.56 -46.00
CA LEU A 169 4.60 -33.88 -45.92
C LEU A 169 4.36 -34.82 -44.75
N SER A 170 3.41 -34.47 -43.88
CA SER A 170 2.89 -35.38 -42.85
C SER A 170 2.00 -36.46 -43.45
N PRO A 171 1.63 -37.53 -42.70
CA PRO A 171 0.61 -38.47 -43.18
C PRO A 171 -0.66 -37.74 -43.55
N VAL A 172 -1.21 -38.08 -44.69
CA VAL A 172 -2.38 -37.43 -45.27
C VAL A 172 -3.63 -38.27 -45.01
N TRP A 173 -4.71 -37.59 -44.63
CA TRP A 173 -5.99 -38.27 -44.42
C TRP A 173 -6.91 -38.02 -45.57
N VAL A 174 -7.55 -39.07 -46.05
CA VAL A 174 -8.60 -39.02 -47.09
C VAL A 174 -9.84 -39.67 -46.50
N GLY A 175 -11.00 -39.04 -46.69
CA GLY A 175 -12.26 -39.55 -46.11
C GLY A 175 -13.47 -38.66 -46.31
N PRO A 176 -14.60 -39.00 -45.64
CA PRO A 176 -15.79 -38.21 -45.69
C PRO A 176 -15.55 -36.76 -45.25
N ARG A 177 -16.12 -35.83 -45.98
CA ARG A 177 -15.98 -34.39 -45.75
C ARG A 177 -16.23 -33.99 -44.29
N ASP A 178 -17.33 -34.46 -43.71
CA ASP A 178 -17.73 -33.99 -42.37
C ASP A 178 -16.82 -34.53 -41.25
N THR A 179 -16.39 -35.79 -41.38
CA THR A 179 -15.44 -36.42 -40.42
C THR A 179 -14.09 -35.66 -40.46
N LEU A 180 -13.56 -35.42 -41.65
CA LEU A 180 -12.29 -34.71 -41.79
C LEU A 180 -12.36 -33.25 -41.43
N ASN A 181 -13.48 -32.59 -41.72
CA ASN A 181 -13.71 -31.20 -41.33
C ASN A 181 -13.81 -31.05 -39.79
N GLN A 182 -14.42 -32.02 -39.12
CA GLN A 182 -14.42 -32.04 -37.65
C GLN A 182 -12.99 -32.17 -37.09
N ARG A 183 -12.18 -33.06 -37.66
CA ARG A 183 -10.76 -33.23 -37.30
C ARG A 183 -9.95 -31.97 -37.60
N TYR A 184 -10.18 -31.37 -38.77
CA TYR A 184 -9.55 -30.10 -39.16
C TYR A 184 -9.84 -29.00 -38.14
N ARG A 185 -11.11 -28.79 -37.75
CA ARG A 185 -11.49 -27.79 -36.75
C ARG A 185 -10.81 -28.05 -35.39
N TRP A 186 -10.72 -29.30 -34.98
CA TRP A 186 -10.02 -29.67 -33.77
C TRP A 186 -8.53 -29.37 -33.84
N LEU A 187 -7.85 -29.72 -34.96
CA LEU A 187 -6.43 -29.41 -35.17
C LEU A 187 -6.20 -27.89 -35.25
N SER A 188 -7.06 -27.17 -35.97
CA SER A 188 -7.02 -25.70 -36.08
C SER A 188 -7.16 -25.04 -34.69
N TRP A 189 -8.12 -25.51 -33.88
CA TRP A 189 -8.26 -25.02 -32.51
C TRP A 189 -6.97 -25.23 -31.70
N TRP A 190 -6.36 -26.42 -31.79
CA TRP A 190 -5.14 -26.73 -31.06
C TRP A 190 -3.90 -25.98 -31.55
N GLN A 191 -3.74 -25.89 -32.86
CA GLN A 191 -2.55 -25.27 -33.46
C GLN A 191 -2.63 -23.74 -33.48
N VAL A 192 -3.82 -23.19 -33.67
CA VAL A 192 -4.05 -21.75 -33.91
C VAL A 192 -4.75 -21.07 -32.75
N ASP A 193 -5.99 -21.47 -32.42
CA ASP A 193 -6.81 -20.76 -31.45
C ASP A 193 -6.22 -20.81 -30.05
N LEU A 194 -5.79 -22.00 -29.62
CA LEU A 194 -5.10 -22.17 -28.33
C LEU A 194 -3.81 -21.32 -28.28
N THR A 195 -3.05 -21.29 -29.38
CA THR A 195 -1.82 -20.50 -29.44
C THR A 195 -2.10 -19.01 -29.31
N TRP A 196 -3.15 -18.49 -29.96
CA TRP A 196 -3.58 -17.10 -29.78
C TRP A 196 -4.04 -16.79 -28.36
N MET A 197 -4.79 -17.70 -27.74
CA MET A 197 -5.22 -17.55 -26.34
C MET A 197 -4.01 -17.50 -25.38
N VAL A 198 -3.04 -18.37 -25.58
CA VAL A 198 -1.79 -18.37 -24.77
C VAL A 198 -0.99 -17.09 -25.02
N THR A 199 -0.91 -16.65 -26.28
CA THR A 199 -0.21 -15.41 -26.66
C THR A 199 -0.82 -14.18 -25.98
N ALA A 200 -2.14 -14.03 -26.05
CA ALA A 200 -2.84 -12.93 -25.40
C ALA A 200 -2.68 -12.97 -23.87
N SER A 201 -2.81 -14.16 -23.27
CA SER A 201 -2.64 -14.34 -21.82
C SER A 201 -1.20 -14.03 -21.38
N ALA A 202 -0.19 -14.48 -22.15
CA ALA A 202 1.21 -14.20 -21.88
C ALA A 202 1.53 -12.70 -21.98
N PHE A 203 0.96 -12.02 -22.99
CA PHE A 203 1.12 -10.59 -23.16
C PHE A 203 0.56 -9.80 -21.97
N MET A 204 -0.70 -10.06 -21.62
CA MET A 204 -1.38 -9.35 -20.51
C MET A 204 -0.67 -9.61 -19.18
N MET A 205 -0.33 -10.85 -18.90
CA MET A 205 0.36 -11.21 -17.67
C MET A 205 1.80 -10.68 -17.63
N GLY A 206 2.48 -10.67 -18.79
CA GLY A 206 3.81 -10.10 -18.93
C GLY A 206 3.83 -8.59 -18.67
N LEU A 207 2.88 -7.86 -19.27
CA LEU A 207 2.72 -6.42 -19.05
C LEU A 207 2.40 -6.10 -17.59
N LEU A 208 1.45 -6.81 -16.99
CA LEU A 208 1.09 -6.65 -15.58
C LEU A 208 2.29 -6.90 -14.66
N SER A 209 3.06 -7.96 -14.93
CA SER A 209 4.28 -8.27 -14.17
C SER A 209 5.32 -7.15 -14.27
N LEU A 210 5.53 -6.56 -15.45
CA LEU A 210 6.46 -5.44 -15.60
C LEU A 210 5.96 -4.18 -14.89
N LEU A 211 4.67 -3.88 -14.94
CA LEU A 211 4.08 -2.76 -14.19
C LEU A 211 4.29 -2.91 -12.68
N ILE A 212 4.11 -4.13 -12.16
CA ILE A 212 4.38 -4.42 -10.75
C ILE A 212 5.88 -4.29 -10.47
N TRP A 213 6.74 -4.79 -11.35
CA TRP A 213 8.20 -4.66 -11.21
C TRP A 213 8.67 -3.21 -11.13
N VAL A 214 8.16 -2.32 -11.97
CA VAL A 214 8.49 -0.89 -11.94
C VAL A 214 8.12 -0.26 -10.58
N ARG A 215 7.06 -0.73 -9.95
CA ARG A 215 6.60 -0.23 -8.64
C ARG A 215 7.32 -0.85 -7.45
N THR A 216 7.65 -2.14 -7.54
CA THR A 216 8.19 -2.92 -6.40
C THR A 216 9.70 -3.14 -6.50
N THR A 217 10.29 -2.98 -7.69
CA THR A 217 11.69 -3.32 -8.03
C THR A 217 12.07 -4.78 -7.74
N GLU A 218 11.09 -5.63 -7.43
CA GLU A 218 11.33 -7.05 -7.18
C GLU A 218 11.70 -7.80 -8.46
N ARG A 219 12.91 -8.38 -8.49
CA ARG A 219 13.50 -9.03 -9.67
C ARG A 219 12.65 -10.14 -10.26
N LEU A 220 11.93 -10.90 -9.44
CA LEU A 220 11.07 -11.99 -9.91
C LEU A 220 9.98 -11.52 -10.87
N PHE A 221 9.36 -10.36 -10.58
CA PHE A 221 8.36 -9.78 -11.48
C PHE A 221 8.97 -9.31 -12.80
N GLY A 222 10.17 -8.73 -12.76
CA GLY A 222 10.89 -8.33 -13.98
C GLY A 222 11.27 -9.52 -14.86
N LEU A 223 11.75 -10.61 -14.25
CA LEU A 223 12.10 -11.84 -14.96
C LEU A 223 10.88 -12.54 -15.54
N LEU A 224 9.77 -12.62 -14.78
CA LEU A 224 8.52 -13.15 -15.31
C LEU A 224 7.99 -12.31 -16.46
N GLY A 225 7.92 -11.00 -16.26
CA GLY A 225 7.41 -10.07 -17.27
C GLY A 225 8.21 -10.11 -18.56
N GLY A 226 9.54 -10.03 -18.48
CA GLY A 226 10.43 -10.16 -19.62
C GLY A 226 10.30 -11.50 -20.33
N GLY A 227 10.27 -12.61 -19.58
CA GLY A 227 10.10 -13.94 -20.14
C GLY A 227 8.77 -14.13 -20.86
N LEU A 228 7.66 -13.62 -20.29
CA LEU A 228 6.34 -13.73 -20.91
C LEU A 228 6.20 -12.85 -22.16
N LEU A 229 6.80 -11.66 -22.20
CA LEU A 229 6.81 -10.84 -23.41
C LEU A 229 7.64 -11.49 -24.52
N VAL A 230 8.76 -12.13 -24.19
CA VAL A 230 9.54 -12.91 -25.15
C VAL A 230 8.73 -14.12 -25.64
N LEU A 231 8.01 -14.81 -24.76
CA LEU A 231 7.09 -15.89 -25.14
C LEU A 231 5.98 -15.37 -26.07
N THR A 232 5.42 -14.20 -25.80
CA THR A 232 4.42 -13.56 -26.65
C THR A 232 4.95 -13.34 -28.06
N VAL A 233 6.15 -12.75 -28.19
CA VAL A 233 6.81 -12.56 -29.50
C VAL A 233 7.00 -13.90 -30.21
N ARG A 234 7.48 -14.93 -29.50
CA ARG A 234 7.69 -16.24 -30.05
C ARG A 234 6.41 -16.88 -30.61
N LEU A 235 5.34 -16.89 -29.81
CA LEU A 235 4.07 -17.50 -30.21
C LEU A 235 3.39 -16.69 -31.31
N TRP A 236 3.47 -15.37 -31.24
CA TRP A 236 2.96 -14.49 -32.28
C TRP A 236 3.67 -14.74 -33.62
N LEU A 237 5.00 -14.91 -33.62
CA LEU A 237 5.77 -15.22 -34.83
C LEU A 237 5.50 -16.62 -35.39
N SER A 238 5.02 -17.56 -34.58
CA SER A 238 4.76 -18.95 -35.00
C SER A 238 3.35 -19.19 -35.53
N THR A 239 2.44 -18.21 -35.42
CA THR A 239 1.02 -18.41 -35.74
C THR A 239 0.61 -17.91 -37.12
N PRO A 240 1.04 -16.74 -37.63
CA PRO A 240 0.58 -16.25 -38.94
C PRO A 240 1.16 -17.07 -40.10
N ILE A 241 0.33 -17.38 -41.07
CA ILE A 241 0.77 -17.99 -42.35
C ILE A 241 1.57 -16.98 -43.17
N PHE A 242 1.12 -15.73 -43.20
CA PHE A 242 1.75 -14.67 -43.96
C PHE A 242 2.18 -13.51 -43.06
N VAL A 243 3.42 -13.05 -43.25
CA VAL A 243 3.97 -11.88 -42.55
C VAL A 243 4.70 -11.02 -43.57
N PRO A 244 4.42 -9.71 -43.62
CA PRO A 244 5.14 -8.79 -44.47
C PRO A 244 6.60 -8.62 -43.99
N GLY A 245 7.55 -8.63 -44.93
CA GLY A 245 8.96 -8.38 -44.66
C GLY A 245 9.89 -9.55 -44.98
N PRO A 246 11.20 -9.39 -44.74
CA PRO A 246 12.20 -10.40 -45.11
C PRO A 246 12.09 -11.61 -44.15
N PHE A 247 12.05 -12.78 -44.77
CA PHE A 247 11.97 -14.06 -44.08
C PHE A 247 13.10 -14.27 -43.03
N ALA A 248 14.32 -13.94 -43.39
CA ALA A 248 15.48 -14.12 -42.51
C ALA A 248 15.34 -13.39 -41.17
N LEU A 249 14.76 -12.18 -41.17
CA LEU A 249 14.53 -11.42 -39.94
C LEU A 249 13.52 -12.13 -39.02
N TRP A 250 12.42 -12.62 -39.59
CA TRP A 250 11.38 -13.33 -38.85
C TRP A 250 11.90 -14.64 -38.26
N ASP A 251 12.61 -15.41 -39.08
CA ASP A 251 13.19 -16.69 -38.65
C ASP A 251 14.23 -16.47 -37.55
N TYR A 252 15.08 -15.46 -37.72
CA TYR A 252 16.07 -15.07 -36.72
C TYR A 252 15.40 -14.69 -35.40
N VAL A 253 14.40 -13.79 -35.39
CA VAL A 253 13.71 -13.36 -34.17
C VAL A 253 12.96 -14.52 -33.52
N HIS A 254 12.35 -15.40 -34.32
CA HIS A 254 11.67 -16.60 -33.83
C HIS A 254 12.63 -17.54 -33.10
N LYS A 255 13.82 -17.79 -33.64
CA LYS A 255 14.86 -18.64 -33.03
C LYS A 255 15.45 -18.00 -31.78
N LEU A 256 15.72 -16.68 -31.84
CA LEU A 256 16.26 -15.92 -30.74
C LEU A 256 15.28 -15.88 -29.55
N SER A 257 13.98 -15.70 -29.81
CA SER A 257 12.95 -15.67 -28.77
C SER A 257 12.88 -16.98 -27.99
N PHE A 258 13.15 -18.12 -28.61
CA PHE A 258 13.25 -19.40 -27.90
C PHE A 258 14.41 -19.45 -26.92
N THR A 259 15.59 -19.02 -27.38
CA THR A 259 16.79 -18.97 -26.54
C THR A 259 16.57 -18.07 -25.32
N TRP A 260 16.03 -16.88 -25.53
CA TRP A 260 15.76 -15.93 -24.45
C TRP A 260 14.66 -16.38 -23.52
N TYR A 261 13.58 -16.98 -24.03
CA TYR A 261 12.51 -17.53 -23.18
C TYR A 261 13.05 -18.59 -22.21
N CYS A 262 13.82 -19.55 -22.71
CA CYS A 262 14.46 -20.55 -21.86
C CYS A 262 15.42 -19.92 -20.84
N GLY A 263 16.16 -18.88 -21.24
CA GLY A 263 17.02 -18.11 -20.35
C GLY A 263 16.24 -17.40 -19.24
N PHE A 264 15.16 -16.70 -19.55
CA PHE A 264 14.32 -16.04 -18.56
C PHE A 264 13.66 -17.02 -17.58
N VAL A 265 13.17 -18.17 -18.08
CA VAL A 265 12.62 -19.24 -17.23
C VAL A 265 13.67 -19.73 -16.24
N TYR A 266 14.89 -19.99 -16.73
CA TYR A 266 15.99 -20.39 -15.84
C TYR A 266 16.35 -19.30 -14.83
N LEU A 267 16.47 -18.05 -15.24
CA LEU A 267 16.79 -16.94 -14.34
C LEU A 267 15.71 -16.76 -13.27
N PHE A 268 14.43 -16.89 -13.63
CA PHE A 268 13.32 -16.90 -12.69
C PHE A 268 13.46 -18.04 -11.67
N MET A 269 13.72 -19.26 -12.15
CA MET A 269 13.96 -20.41 -11.27
C MET A 269 15.17 -20.19 -10.37
N SER A 270 16.28 -19.67 -10.90
CA SER A 270 17.50 -19.43 -10.13
C SER A 270 17.28 -18.41 -9.02
N GLU A 271 16.44 -17.40 -9.25
CA GLU A 271 16.07 -16.40 -8.24
C GLU A 271 15.08 -16.98 -7.21
N LEU A 272 14.13 -17.80 -7.63
CA LEU A 272 13.16 -18.46 -6.75
C LEU A 272 13.81 -19.44 -5.78
N PHE A 273 14.88 -20.12 -6.20
CA PHE A 273 15.63 -21.10 -5.42
C PHE A 273 16.91 -20.52 -4.79
N ASP A 274 17.13 -19.22 -4.96
CA ASP A 274 18.31 -18.49 -4.47
C ASP A 274 19.66 -19.02 -4.98
N PHE A 275 19.71 -19.39 -6.27
CA PHE A 275 20.94 -19.82 -6.96
C PHE A 275 21.60 -18.69 -7.71
N ARG A 276 22.00 -17.64 -7.03
CA ARG A 276 22.58 -16.47 -7.70
C ARG A 276 23.98 -16.72 -8.26
N GLN A 277 24.64 -17.78 -7.84
CA GLN A 277 26.00 -18.13 -8.27
C GLN A 277 26.05 -19.60 -8.74
N GLY A 278 26.72 -19.85 -9.88
CA GLY A 278 26.90 -21.19 -10.41
C GLY A 278 27.32 -21.19 -11.89
N ILE A 279 27.96 -22.27 -12.31
CA ILE A 279 28.42 -22.43 -13.69
C ILE A 279 27.23 -22.43 -14.67
N VAL A 280 26.10 -23.07 -14.30
CA VAL A 280 24.91 -23.16 -15.15
C VAL A 280 24.34 -21.76 -15.40
N ARG A 281 24.29 -20.88 -14.38
CA ARG A 281 23.83 -19.50 -14.57
C ARG A 281 24.74 -18.73 -15.52
N ARG A 282 26.07 -18.88 -15.40
CA ARG A 282 27.02 -18.22 -16.30
C ARG A 282 26.84 -18.72 -17.74
N LEU A 283 26.63 -20.02 -17.92
CA LEU A 283 26.35 -20.61 -19.23
C LEU A 283 25.05 -20.09 -19.84
N VAL A 284 23.97 -20.01 -19.07
CA VAL A 284 22.68 -19.46 -19.54
C VAL A 284 22.80 -17.97 -19.93
N VAL A 285 23.46 -17.18 -19.09
CA VAL A 285 23.66 -15.74 -19.40
C VAL A 285 24.57 -15.62 -20.66
N ALA A 286 25.64 -16.41 -20.76
CA ALA A 286 26.47 -16.43 -21.93
C ALA A 286 25.68 -16.85 -23.19
N MET A 287 24.79 -17.84 -23.09
CA MET A 287 23.90 -18.26 -24.16
C MET A 287 22.92 -17.13 -24.57
N MET A 288 22.39 -16.37 -23.62
CA MET A 288 21.50 -15.23 -23.92
C MET A 288 22.25 -14.07 -24.61
N VAL A 289 23.53 -13.84 -24.23
CA VAL A 289 24.34 -12.74 -24.78
C VAL A 289 25.00 -13.16 -26.12
N LEU A 290 25.54 -14.36 -26.22
CA LEU A 290 26.24 -14.85 -27.43
C LEU A 290 25.27 -15.44 -28.45
N GLY A 291 24.10 -15.90 -28.00
CA GLY A 291 23.07 -16.49 -28.87
C GLY A 291 22.68 -15.64 -30.06
N PRO A 292 22.42 -14.31 -29.89
CA PRO A 292 22.14 -13.45 -31.02
C PRO A 292 23.21 -13.49 -32.14
N PHE A 293 24.46 -13.41 -31.74
CA PHE A 293 25.59 -13.44 -32.72
C PHE A 293 25.71 -14.83 -33.39
N TRP A 294 25.56 -15.88 -32.60
CA TRP A 294 25.58 -17.26 -33.12
C TRP A 294 24.43 -17.50 -34.10
N LEU A 295 23.24 -17.11 -33.76
CA LEU A 295 22.06 -17.26 -34.62
C LEU A 295 22.16 -16.41 -35.90
N ALA A 296 22.73 -15.19 -35.83
CA ALA A 296 23.00 -14.40 -37.02
C ALA A 296 24.02 -15.08 -37.96
N ALA A 297 25.06 -15.68 -37.42
CA ALA A 297 26.03 -16.48 -38.21
C ALA A 297 25.37 -17.73 -38.84
N LEU A 298 24.41 -18.37 -38.14
CA LEU A 298 23.64 -19.49 -38.68
C LEU A 298 22.73 -19.08 -39.83
N GLU A 299 22.08 -17.90 -39.73
CA GLU A 299 21.27 -17.39 -40.84
C GLU A 299 22.14 -17.15 -42.11
N TRP A 300 23.37 -16.65 -41.92
CA TRP A 300 24.32 -16.48 -43.03
C TRP A 300 24.72 -17.80 -43.68
N THR A 301 24.97 -18.85 -42.88
CA THR A 301 25.42 -20.14 -43.40
C THR A 301 24.27 -21.01 -43.93
N ALA A 302 23.03 -20.64 -43.69
CA ALA A 302 21.80 -21.37 -44.03
C ALA A 302 21.81 -22.85 -43.63
N ASN A 303 22.58 -23.21 -42.57
CA ASN A 303 22.79 -24.59 -42.15
C ASN A 303 21.82 -25.03 -41.06
N TYR A 304 20.77 -25.76 -41.43
CA TYR A 304 19.75 -26.26 -40.53
C TYR A 304 20.29 -27.23 -39.45
N GLN A 305 21.32 -27.99 -39.74
CA GLN A 305 21.91 -28.94 -38.79
C GLN A 305 22.57 -28.20 -37.59
N LEU A 306 23.22 -27.06 -37.85
CA LEU A 306 23.79 -26.23 -36.80
C LEU A 306 22.69 -25.62 -35.92
N TYR A 307 21.55 -25.25 -36.50
CA TYR A 307 20.40 -24.81 -35.71
C TYR A 307 19.83 -25.92 -34.83
N ARG A 308 19.73 -27.13 -35.35
CA ARG A 308 19.29 -28.34 -34.62
C ARG A 308 20.22 -28.63 -33.44
N LEU A 309 21.55 -28.53 -33.65
CA LEU A 309 22.55 -28.65 -32.61
C LEU A 309 22.37 -27.56 -31.54
N TRP A 310 22.16 -26.30 -31.94
CA TRP A 310 21.89 -25.21 -31.01
C TRP A 310 20.66 -25.45 -30.15
N THR A 311 19.56 -25.89 -30.75
CA THR A 311 18.34 -26.24 -30.01
C THR A 311 18.61 -27.41 -29.05
N GLY A 312 19.39 -28.40 -29.44
CA GLY A 312 19.84 -29.49 -28.57
C GLY A 312 20.65 -29.00 -27.36
N VAL A 313 21.56 -28.04 -27.58
CA VAL A 313 22.32 -27.40 -26.49
C VAL A 313 21.36 -26.69 -25.50
N ILE A 314 20.36 -25.97 -26.00
CA ILE A 314 19.35 -25.31 -25.13
C ILE A 314 18.62 -26.37 -24.30
N VAL A 315 18.17 -27.47 -24.90
CA VAL A 315 17.49 -28.58 -24.20
C VAL A 315 18.40 -29.17 -23.13
N LEU A 316 19.67 -29.44 -23.45
CA LEU A 316 20.64 -29.94 -22.46
C LEU A 316 20.86 -28.97 -21.31
N VAL A 317 20.93 -27.65 -21.58
CA VAL A 317 21.04 -26.63 -20.54
C VAL A 317 19.78 -26.61 -19.67
N CYS A 318 18.58 -26.75 -20.24
CA CYS A 318 17.32 -26.84 -19.48
C CYS A 318 17.30 -28.11 -18.59
N VAL A 319 17.78 -29.26 -19.09
CA VAL A 319 17.92 -30.48 -18.29
C VAL A 319 18.91 -30.28 -17.15
N ALA A 320 20.10 -29.76 -17.45
CA ALA A 320 21.12 -29.47 -16.43
C ALA A 320 20.60 -28.46 -15.36
N ALA A 321 19.85 -27.45 -15.80
CA ALA A 321 19.20 -26.49 -14.92
C ALA A 321 18.22 -27.16 -13.96
N LEU A 322 17.35 -28.02 -14.48
CA LEU A 322 16.37 -28.74 -13.65
C LEU A 322 17.07 -29.71 -12.68
N LEU A 323 18.08 -30.43 -13.14
CA LEU A 323 18.88 -31.31 -12.28
C LEU A 323 19.60 -30.53 -11.18
N ALA A 324 20.14 -29.35 -11.48
CA ALA A 324 20.74 -28.46 -10.48
C ALA A 324 19.72 -28.01 -9.44
N VAL A 325 18.50 -27.66 -9.87
CA VAL A 325 17.39 -27.31 -8.98
C VAL A 325 17.02 -28.50 -8.09
N ILE A 326 16.83 -29.68 -8.65
CA ILE A 326 16.47 -30.90 -7.90
C ILE A 326 17.61 -31.28 -6.92
N HIS A 327 18.87 -31.19 -7.34
CA HIS A 327 20.01 -31.46 -6.48
C HIS A 327 20.07 -30.56 -5.26
N ARG A 328 19.85 -29.26 -5.45
CA ARG A 328 19.82 -28.29 -4.34
C ARG A 328 18.58 -28.46 -3.46
N ALA A 329 17.48 -28.83 -4.06
CA ALA A 329 16.18 -29.01 -3.41
C ALA A 329 16.15 -30.15 -2.37
N ARG A 330 17.15 -31.05 -2.38
CA ARG A 330 17.31 -32.13 -1.38
C ARG A 330 17.37 -31.61 0.07
N TRP A 331 17.81 -30.40 0.28
CA TRP A 331 18.05 -29.81 1.61
C TRP A 331 16.82 -29.11 2.22
N GLY A 332 15.66 -29.29 1.62
CA GLY A 332 14.39 -28.75 2.06
C GLY A 332 13.81 -27.78 1.03
N MET A 333 12.60 -28.08 0.56
CA MET A 333 11.83 -27.24 -0.35
C MET A 333 10.56 -26.76 0.33
N ASN A 334 10.26 -25.47 0.14
CA ASN A 334 8.92 -24.99 0.43
C ASN A 334 7.93 -25.50 -0.65
N VAL A 335 6.63 -25.37 -0.36
CA VAL A 335 5.57 -25.91 -1.21
C VAL A 335 5.58 -25.30 -2.63
N ASN A 336 5.90 -24.00 -2.75
CA ASN A 336 6.00 -23.31 -4.04
C ASN A 336 7.14 -23.85 -4.89
N GLN A 337 8.28 -24.14 -4.27
CA GLN A 337 9.44 -24.71 -4.95
C GLN A 337 9.14 -26.13 -5.43
N ARG A 338 8.48 -26.96 -4.62
CA ARG A 338 8.07 -28.33 -5.06
C ARG A 338 7.14 -28.27 -6.26
N MET A 339 6.13 -27.38 -6.23
CA MET A 339 5.23 -27.17 -7.36
C MET A 339 6.01 -26.80 -8.63
N MET A 340 6.94 -25.85 -8.53
CA MET A 340 7.73 -25.41 -9.68
C MET A 340 8.63 -26.51 -10.25
N VAL A 341 9.18 -27.40 -9.41
CA VAL A 341 9.96 -28.57 -9.87
C VAL A 341 9.07 -29.53 -10.66
N VAL A 342 7.87 -29.85 -10.14
CA VAL A 342 6.93 -30.77 -10.81
C VAL A 342 6.47 -30.19 -12.15
N VAL A 343 6.07 -28.92 -12.18
CA VAL A 343 5.68 -28.25 -13.42
C VAL A 343 6.85 -28.12 -14.39
N GLY A 344 8.02 -27.74 -13.91
CA GLY A 344 9.23 -27.64 -14.72
C GLY A 344 9.62 -28.98 -15.36
N LEU A 345 9.50 -30.10 -14.63
CA LEU A 345 9.72 -31.44 -15.17
C LEU A 345 8.69 -31.79 -16.24
N ALA A 346 7.39 -31.51 -16.00
CA ALA A 346 6.34 -31.76 -16.97
C ALA A 346 6.57 -30.97 -18.27
N VAL A 347 6.93 -29.69 -18.17
CA VAL A 347 7.24 -28.83 -19.33
C VAL A 347 8.53 -29.30 -20.06
N LEU A 348 9.54 -29.72 -19.32
CA LEU A 348 10.75 -30.26 -19.92
C LEU A 348 10.45 -31.53 -20.73
N VAL A 349 9.59 -32.41 -20.21
CA VAL A 349 9.17 -33.64 -20.93
C VAL A 349 8.43 -33.28 -22.23
N THR A 350 7.52 -32.27 -22.19
CA THR A 350 6.84 -31.82 -23.42
C THR A 350 7.80 -31.18 -24.41
N GLY A 351 8.73 -30.36 -23.96
CA GLY A 351 9.76 -29.76 -24.81
C GLY A 351 10.74 -30.78 -25.40
N LEU A 352 11.18 -31.77 -24.60
CA LEU A 352 12.03 -32.86 -25.05
C LEU A 352 11.32 -33.73 -26.09
N ARG A 353 10.06 -34.07 -25.85
CA ARG A 353 9.22 -34.80 -26.83
C ARG A 353 9.14 -34.03 -28.15
N ASP A 354 8.83 -32.75 -28.12
CA ASP A 354 8.72 -31.93 -29.33
C ASP A 354 10.07 -31.83 -30.05
N PHE A 355 11.18 -31.74 -29.33
CA PHE A 355 12.52 -31.78 -29.90
C PHE A 355 12.81 -33.12 -30.59
N LEU A 356 12.53 -34.25 -29.93
CA LEU A 356 12.81 -35.58 -30.46
C LEU A 356 11.93 -35.91 -31.68
N VAL A 357 10.62 -35.61 -31.58
CA VAL A 357 9.68 -35.96 -32.67
C VAL A 357 9.78 -34.97 -33.84
N VAL A 358 9.79 -33.66 -33.56
CA VAL A 358 9.71 -32.65 -34.61
C VAL A 358 11.09 -32.33 -35.22
N GLN A 359 12.14 -32.24 -34.36
CA GLN A 359 13.47 -31.82 -34.81
C GLN A 359 14.36 -33.03 -35.20
N MET A 360 14.25 -34.14 -34.47
CA MET A 360 15.06 -35.35 -34.73
C MET A 360 14.36 -36.35 -35.65
N GLY A 361 13.04 -36.16 -35.90
CA GLY A 361 12.26 -37.03 -36.77
C GLY A 361 11.98 -38.41 -36.18
N LEU A 362 12.01 -38.59 -34.85
CA LEU A 362 11.61 -39.82 -34.21
C LEU A 362 10.12 -40.12 -34.44
N PRO A 363 9.74 -41.43 -34.47
CA PRO A 363 8.34 -41.79 -34.61
C PRO A 363 7.46 -41.16 -33.55
N GLY A 364 6.35 -40.55 -33.96
CA GLY A 364 5.40 -39.90 -33.09
C GLY A 364 4.46 -38.98 -33.84
N ASP A 365 3.46 -38.46 -33.14
CA ASP A 365 2.51 -37.49 -33.69
C ASP A 365 3.20 -36.13 -33.88
N VAL A 366 3.55 -35.80 -35.13
CA VAL A 366 4.17 -34.51 -35.52
C VAL A 366 3.16 -33.39 -35.64
N ASP A 367 1.85 -33.71 -35.66
CA ASP A 367 0.80 -32.75 -35.99
C ASP A 367 0.52 -31.79 -34.82
N ILE A 368 0.84 -32.24 -33.59
CA ILE A 368 0.55 -31.48 -32.37
C ILE A 368 1.86 -31.15 -31.65
N ARG A 369 2.06 -29.85 -31.39
CA ARG A 369 3.14 -29.35 -30.53
C ARG A 369 2.67 -29.29 -29.09
N TRP A 370 3.36 -29.96 -28.18
CA TRP A 370 2.99 -30.05 -26.76
C TRP A 370 3.57 -28.94 -25.93
N MET A 371 4.55 -28.22 -26.49
CA MET A 371 5.20 -27.12 -25.78
C MET A 371 4.26 -25.93 -25.54
N THR A 372 3.25 -25.70 -26.42
CA THR A 372 2.28 -24.61 -26.28
C THR A 372 1.45 -24.77 -24.99
N PRO A 373 0.72 -25.90 -24.78
CA PRO A 373 0.03 -26.11 -23.50
C PRO A 373 0.97 -26.23 -22.31
N GLY A 374 2.17 -26.78 -22.51
CA GLY A 374 3.22 -26.80 -21.47
C GLY A 374 3.62 -25.39 -21.01
N SER A 375 3.78 -24.46 -21.96
CA SER A 375 4.07 -23.04 -21.66
C SER A 375 2.95 -22.38 -20.87
N LEU A 376 1.68 -22.69 -21.18
CA LEU A 376 0.53 -22.21 -20.44
C LEU A 376 0.55 -22.66 -18.98
N VAL A 377 0.81 -23.96 -18.75
CA VAL A 377 0.92 -24.53 -17.39
C VAL A 377 2.05 -23.86 -16.60
N LEU A 378 3.21 -23.68 -17.24
CA LEU A 378 4.35 -23.01 -16.60
C LEU A 378 4.03 -21.55 -16.26
N MET A 379 3.41 -20.83 -17.19
CA MET A 379 3.00 -19.43 -17.00
C MET A 379 2.08 -19.28 -15.78
N PHE A 380 1.05 -20.12 -15.68
CA PHE A 380 0.15 -20.09 -14.52
C PHE A 380 0.86 -20.48 -13.22
N ALA A 381 1.75 -21.47 -13.25
CA ALA A 381 2.51 -21.86 -12.08
C ALA A 381 3.45 -20.74 -11.59
N MET A 382 4.15 -20.06 -12.50
CA MET A 382 5.01 -18.93 -12.18
C MET A 382 4.19 -17.75 -11.62
N GLY A 383 3.05 -17.44 -12.25
CA GLY A 383 2.13 -16.42 -11.76
C GLY A 383 1.56 -16.73 -10.38
N TRP A 384 1.16 -17.99 -10.15
CA TRP A 384 0.70 -18.45 -8.85
C TRP A 384 1.74 -18.25 -7.74
N VAL A 385 3.00 -18.61 -8.01
CA VAL A 385 4.08 -18.41 -7.06
C VAL A 385 4.21 -16.94 -6.66
N LEU A 386 4.11 -16.02 -7.64
CA LEU A 386 4.17 -14.59 -7.36
C LEU A 386 2.96 -14.09 -6.57
N VAL A 387 1.74 -14.48 -6.96
CA VAL A 387 0.51 -14.13 -6.23
C VAL A 387 0.59 -14.60 -4.77
N ARG A 388 1.03 -15.84 -4.57
CA ARG A 388 1.19 -16.38 -3.21
C ARG A 388 2.27 -15.64 -2.41
N ARG A 389 3.40 -15.32 -3.06
CA ARG A 389 4.49 -14.57 -2.40
C ARG A 389 4.03 -13.17 -1.98
N THR A 390 3.32 -12.45 -2.86
CA THR A 390 2.75 -11.14 -2.53
C THR A 390 1.69 -11.22 -1.45
N ALA A 391 0.83 -12.23 -1.47
CA ALA A 391 -0.17 -12.45 -0.43
C ALA A 391 0.47 -12.66 0.95
N VAL A 392 1.53 -13.48 1.03
CA VAL A 392 2.28 -13.70 2.28
C VAL A 392 2.97 -12.42 2.74
N ALA A 393 3.59 -11.67 1.83
CA ALA A 393 4.23 -10.40 2.16
C ALA A 393 3.23 -9.37 2.71
N LEU A 394 2.04 -9.26 2.08
CA LEU A 394 0.96 -8.39 2.55
C LEU A 394 0.45 -8.80 3.94
N GLU A 395 0.34 -10.10 4.19
CA GLU A 395 -0.06 -10.61 5.52
C GLU A 395 0.98 -10.26 6.59
N GLN A 396 2.27 -10.38 6.26
CA GLN A 396 3.35 -9.97 7.16
C GLN A 396 3.32 -8.47 7.48
N VAL A 397 3.11 -7.63 6.45
CA VAL A 397 2.97 -6.18 6.64
C VAL A 397 1.73 -5.86 7.50
N ALA A 398 0.61 -6.53 7.25
CA ALA A 398 -0.60 -6.34 8.06
C ALA A 398 -0.39 -6.73 9.53
N ARG A 399 0.29 -7.84 9.80
CA ARG A 399 0.65 -8.26 11.17
C ARG A 399 1.59 -7.24 11.83
N HIS A 400 2.62 -6.82 11.10
CA HIS A 400 3.56 -5.83 11.65
C HIS A 400 2.88 -4.49 11.96
N ASN A 401 1.96 -4.04 11.13
CA ASN A 401 1.17 -2.84 11.38
C ASN A 401 0.27 -2.98 12.63
N THR A 402 -0.31 -4.17 12.88
CA THR A 402 -1.09 -4.40 14.10
C THR A 402 -0.21 -4.41 15.35
N GLU A 403 0.98 -5.00 15.27
CA GLU A 403 1.97 -4.98 16.36
C GLU A 403 2.46 -3.57 16.65
N LEU A 404 2.75 -2.78 15.60
CA LEU A 404 3.13 -1.37 15.76
C LEU A 404 2.00 -0.55 16.39
N ALA A 405 0.76 -0.72 15.95
CA ALA A 405 -0.39 -0.02 16.51
C ALA A 405 -0.63 -0.39 17.99
N GLN A 406 -0.31 -1.62 18.37
CA GLN A 406 -0.36 -2.03 19.78
C GLN A 406 0.76 -1.36 20.59
N LYS A 407 2.00 -1.38 20.11
CA LYS A 407 3.13 -0.70 20.78
C LYS A 407 2.93 0.80 20.91
N VAL A 408 2.33 1.44 19.88
CA VAL A 408 2.00 2.87 19.97
C VAL A 408 1.01 3.11 21.11
N ARG A 409 -0.06 2.32 21.20
CA ARG A 409 -1.04 2.43 22.29
C ARG A 409 -0.41 2.23 23.69
N GLU A 410 0.41 1.20 23.84
CA GLU A 410 1.15 0.94 25.09
C GLU A 410 2.03 2.14 25.48
N ARG A 411 2.71 2.77 24.51
CA ARG A 411 3.52 3.97 24.75
C ARG A 411 2.69 5.22 25.03
N GLU A 412 1.53 5.37 24.41
CA GLU A 412 0.59 6.45 24.72
C GLU A 412 0.07 6.32 26.16
N GLU A 413 -0.30 5.12 26.60
CA GLU A 413 -0.72 4.84 27.97
C GLU A 413 0.40 5.13 28.99
N GLU A 414 1.64 4.69 28.71
CA GLU A 414 2.80 5.01 29.53
C GLU A 414 3.05 6.53 29.63
N LEU A 415 2.94 7.25 28.50
CA LEU A 415 3.09 8.71 28.46
C LEU A 415 2.01 9.41 29.25
N HIS A 416 0.75 8.99 29.15
CA HIS A 416 -0.35 9.54 29.95
C HIS A 416 -0.11 9.34 31.43
N ALA A 417 0.30 8.14 31.85
CA ALA A 417 0.60 7.86 33.26
C ALA A 417 1.77 8.72 33.80
N VAL A 418 2.81 8.94 33.00
CA VAL A 418 3.92 9.84 33.36
C VAL A 418 3.45 11.29 33.44
N PHE A 419 2.62 11.73 32.48
CA PHE A 419 2.08 13.08 32.47
C PHE A 419 1.21 13.37 33.71
N ASP A 420 0.29 12.46 34.04
CA ASP A 420 -0.57 12.56 35.24
C ASP A 420 0.28 12.64 36.51
N ARG A 421 1.35 11.85 36.58
CA ARG A 421 2.27 11.88 37.70
C ARG A 421 3.02 13.21 37.81
N LEU A 422 3.48 13.74 36.68
CA LEU A 422 4.15 15.06 36.64
C LEU A 422 3.19 16.16 37.08
N GLN A 423 1.95 16.16 36.58
CA GLN A 423 0.93 17.14 36.96
C GLN A 423 0.60 17.08 38.46
N SER A 424 0.49 15.87 39.02
CA SER A 424 0.26 15.72 40.48
C SER A 424 1.42 16.25 41.31
N VAL A 425 2.68 15.98 40.92
CA VAL A 425 3.88 16.49 41.58
C VAL A 425 3.96 18.02 41.49
N GLU A 426 3.63 18.59 40.31
CA GLU A 426 3.65 20.04 40.14
C GLU A 426 2.58 20.71 40.98
N SER A 427 1.36 20.14 41.00
CA SER A 427 0.28 20.64 41.89
C SER A 427 0.68 20.64 43.36
N GLN A 428 1.35 19.57 43.83
CA GLN A 428 1.87 19.51 45.19
C GLN A 428 2.93 20.58 45.45
N ARG A 429 3.85 20.80 44.52
CA ARG A 429 4.87 21.86 44.62
C ARG A 429 4.28 23.25 44.74
N VAL A 430 3.27 23.53 43.92
CA VAL A 430 2.55 24.84 43.97
C VAL A 430 1.90 25.02 45.34
N LEU A 431 1.17 24.02 45.86
CA LEU A 431 0.56 24.05 47.16
C LEU A 431 1.58 24.23 48.30
N GLU A 432 2.71 23.53 48.26
CA GLU A 432 3.78 23.68 49.24
C GLU A 432 4.44 25.07 49.18
N ALA A 433 4.65 25.61 47.99
CA ALA A 433 5.21 26.95 47.80
C ALA A 433 4.26 28.01 48.37
N GLU A 434 2.97 27.87 48.12
CA GLU A 434 1.94 28.78 48.63
C GLU A 434 1.84 28.69 50.18
N ARG A 435 1.85 27.47 50.75
CA ARG A 435 1.89 27.28 52.20
C ARG A 435 3.12 27.92 52.87
N ARG A 436 4.30 27.79 52.25
CA ARG A 436 5.53 28.43 52.73
C ARG A 436 5.44 29.95 52.66
N ARG A 437 4.82 30.51 51.59
CA ARG A 437 4.63 31.94 51.44
C ARG A 437 3.72 32.48 52.56
N LEU A 438 2.57 31.83 52.76
CA LEU A 438 1.60 32.22 53.78
C LEU A 438 2.21 32.16 55.19
N THR A 439 2.98 31.09 55.48
CA THR A 439 3.65 30.96 56.78
C THR A 439 4.66 32.09 57.00
N ARG A 440 5.38 32.52 55.96
CA ARG A 440 6.35 33.64 56.06
C ARG A 440 5.63 34.98 56.28
N ASP A 441 4.59 35.23 55.51
CA ASP A 441 3.79 36.47 55.62
C ASP A 441 3.14 36.60 57.02
N MET A 442 2.67 35.46 57.60
CA MET A 442 2.18 35.42 58.97
C MET A 442 3.30 35.66 60.01
N HIS A 443 4.48 35.05 59.80
CA HIS A 443 5.60 35.21 60.71
C HIS A 443 6.12 36.66 60.74
N ASP A 444 6.21 37.30 59.58
CA ASP A 444 6.73 38.68 59.46
C ASP A 444 5.73 39.72 59.98
N GLY A 445 4.43 39.50 59.80
CA GLY A 445 3.39 40.38 60.35
C GLY A 445 3.25 40.24 61.87
N LEU A 446 2.93 39.05 62.34
CA LEU A 446 2.69 38.76 63.76
C LEU A 446 3.96 38.78 64.61
N GLY A 447 5.07 38.21 64.05
CA GLY A 447 6.34 38.18 64.75
C GLY A 447 6.84 39.57 65.11
N SER A 448 6.73 40.53 64.14
CA SER A 448 7.15 41.93 64.36
C SER A 448 6.35 42.62 65.44
N GLN A 449 5.04 42.40 65.48
CA GLN A 449 4.17 43.03 66.48
C GLN A 449 4.37 42.45 67.88
N LEU A 450 4.50 41.12 67.98
CA LEU A 450 4.76 40.48 69.26
C LEU A 450 6.14 40.90 69.82
N VAL A 451 7.16 41.00 68.95
CA VAL A 451 8.47 41.50 69.34
C VAL A 451 8.44 42.96 69.77
N GLN A 452 7.69 43.83 69.07
CA GLN A 452 7.49 45.22 69.47
C GLN A 452 6.81 45.31 70.81
N THR A 453 5.73 44.52 71.03
CA THR A 453 5.03 44.46 72.32
C THR A 453 5.93 43.97 73.41
N LEU A 454 6.73 42.91 73.19
CA LEU A 454 7.69 42.37 74.14
C LEU A 454 8.81 43.37 74.51
N ASN A 455 9.33 44.07 73.49
CA ASN A 455 10.36 45.08 73.66
C ASN A 455 9.85 46.30 74.50
N MET A 456 8.62 46.68 74.24
CA MET A 456 7.98 47.77 74.96
C MET A 456 7.74 47.38 76.47
N VAL A 457 7.31 46.15 76.71
CA VAL A 457 7.18 45.59 78.07
C VAL A 457 8.52 45.48 78.77
N ARG A 458 9.61 45.15 78.06
CA ARG A 458 10.95 45.00 78.61
C ARG A 458 11.71 46.31 78.86
N SER A 459 11.46 47.32 77.96
CA SER A 459 12.18 48.58 77.99
C SER A 459 11.59 49.61 79.00
N SER A 460 10.40 49.37 79.48
CA SER A 460 9.75 50.25 80.43
C SER A 460 10.07 49.84 81.86
N GLY A 461 11.13 50.40 82.41
CA GLY A 461 11.55 50.15 83.80
C GLY A 461 10.60 50.77 84.89
N GLN A 462 9.43 51.23 84.57
CA GLN A 462 8.39 51.68 85.47
C GLN A 462 7.03 51.09 85.06
N LYS A 463 6.15 50.90 86.08
CA LYS A 463 4.84 50.27 86.01
C LYS A 463 4.10 50.59 84.66
N ILE A 464 4.05 49.64 83.79
CA ILE A 464 3.13 49.71 82.65
C ILE A 464 1.73 49.46 83.16
N GLU A 465 0.85 50.30 82.89
CA GLU A 465 -0.61 50.08 83.15
C GLU A 465 -1.00 48.79 82.42
N SER A 466 -1.54 47.83 83.11
CA SER A 466 -2.03 46.55 82.57
C SER A 466 -2.99 46.79 81.34
N ALA A 467 -3.63 47.94 81.31
CA ALA A 467 -4.50 48.39 80.20
C ALA A 467 -3.72 48.58 78.87
N ALA A 468 -2.47 49.09 78.90
CA ALA A 468 -1.68 49.31 77.68
C ALA A 468 -1.19 47.98 77.04
N VAL A 469 -0.76 47.02 77.87
CA VAL A 469 -0.37 45.68 77.41
C VAL A 469 -1.61 44.92 76.88
N ALA A 470 -2.71 45.00 77.55
CA ALA A 470 -3.99 44.42 77.10
C ALA A 470 -4.43 44.98 75.74
N SER A 471 -4.28 46.30 75.56
CA SER A 471 -4.62 46.98 74.28
C SER A 471 -3.71 46.49 73.12
N MET A 472 -2.43 46.32 73.38
CA MET A 472 -1.47 45.85 72.34
C MET A 472 -1.67 44.38 72.00
N LEU A 473 -1.96 43.52 72.98
CA LEU A 473 -2.32 42.12 72.73
C LEU A 473 -3.66 42.01 71.98
N HIS A 474 -4.61 42.88 72.34
CA HIS A 474 -5.88 42.93 71.60
C HIS A 474 -5.67 43.34 70.15
N HIS A 475 -4.80 44.32 69.90
CA HIS A 475 -4.45 44.75 68.55
C HIS A 475 -3.77 43.66 67.73
N ALA A 476 -2.84 42.89 68.36
CA ALA A 476 -2.20 41.76 67.70
C ALA A 476 -3.18 40.61 67.39
N LEU A 477 -4.11 40.32 68.28
CA LEU A 477 -5.20 39.35 68.04
C LEU A 477 -6.16 39.80 66.94
N GLU A 478 -6.47 41.07 66.89
CA GLU A 478 -7.28 41.66 65.83
C GLU A 478 -6.57 41.52 64.46
N GLU A 479 -5.28 41.77 64.41
CA GLU A 479 -4.48 41.64 63.17
C GLU A 479 -4.34 40.17 62.72
N LEU A 480 -4.22 39.22 63.65
CA LEU A 480 -4.29 37.79 63.34
C LEU A 480 -5.63 37.40 62.70
N ARG A 481 -6.71 37.86 63.34
CA ARG A 481 -8.06 37.59 62.83
C ARG A 481 -8.27 38.17 61.43
N LEU A 482 -7.82 39.42 61.20
CA LEU A 482 -7.87 40.04 59.86
C LEU A 482 -7.10 39.27 58.82
N THR A 483 -5.95 38.71 59.20
CA THR A 483 -5.13 37.90 58.31
C THR A 483 -5.83 36.57 58.00
N LEU A 484 -6.45 35.92 58.98
CA LEU A 484 -7.22 34.70 58.79
C LEU A 484 -8.46 34.93 57.92
N ASP A 485 -9.21 36.01 58.16
CA ASP A 485 -10.40 36.34 57.37
C ASP A 485 -10.07 36.73 55.92
N SER A 486 -8.86 37.30 55.69
CA SER A 486 -8.40 37.60 54.33
C SER A 486 -7.99 36.37 53.55
N LEU A 487 -7.84 35.21 54.19
CA LEU A 487 -7.52 33.90 53.55
C LEU A 487 -8.79 33.19 53.05
N GLU A 488 -9.99 33.64 53.53
CA GLU A 488 -11.22 33.13 52.92
C GLU A 488 -11.38 33.69 51.49
N PRO A 489 -11.66 32.84 50.52
CA PRO A 489 -11.85 33.30 49.13
C PRO A 489 -13.11 34.16 49.05
N MET A 490 -12.95 35.49 48.98
CA MET A 490 -14.05 36.46 48.84
C MET A 490 -14.17 36.96 47.40
N ASP A 491 -13.38 36.48 46.48
CA ASP A 491 -13.37 36.71 45.01
C ASP A 491 -13.72 38.16 44.58
N GLY A 492 -13.33 39.15 45.39
CA GLY A 492 -13.57 40.56 45.12
C GLY A 492 -14.99 41.04 45.37
N ASP A 493 -15.85 40.25 46.03
CA ASP A 493 -17.23 40.59 46.36
C ASP A 493 -17.29 41.60 47.51
N LEU A 494 -17.47 42.89 47.18
CA LEU A 494 -17.55 43.98 48.15
C LEU A 494 -18.66 43.81 49.19
N PRO A 495 -19.88 43.39 48.84
CA PRO A 495 -20.92 43.13 49.84
C PRO A 495 -20.51 42.14 50.92
N THR A 496 -19.89 41.02 50.54
CA THR A 496 -19.41 40.00 51.48
C THR A 496 -18.28 40.54 52.36
N ILE A 497 -17.28 41.24 51.76
CA ILE A 497 -16.18 41.89 52.45
C ILE A 497 -16.71 42.90 53.50
N LEU A 498 -17.64 43.72 53.10
CA LEU A 498 -18.27 44.73 53.97
C LEU A 498 -19.16 44.09 55.03
N GLY A 499 -19.81 42.96 54.75
CA GLY A 499 -20.57 42.19 55.75
C GLY A 499 -19.73 41.76 56.92
N THR A 500 -18.50 41.22 56.63
CA THR A 500 -17.52 40.85 57.63
C THR A 500 -17.08 42.08 58.45
N LEU A 501 -16.85 43.21 57.79
CA LEU A 501 -16.44 44.44 58.46
C LEU A 501 -17.56 44.99 59.37
N ARG A 502 -18.81 44.94 58.94
CA ARG A 502 -20.00 45.41 59.70
C ARG A 502 -20.08 44.73 61.06
N GLN A 503 -19.90 43.46 61.14
CA GLN A 503 -19.92 42.68 62.38
C GLN A 503 -18.84 43.16 63.39
N ARG A 504 -17.75 43.73 62.90
CA ARG A 504 -16.62 44.17 63.73
C ARG A 504 -16.75 45.63 64.19
N VAL A 505 -17.12 46.52 63.27
CA VAL A 505 -17.17 47.94 63.57
C VAL A 505 -18.51 48.34 64.26
N GLY A 506 -19.57 47.53 64.07
CA GLY A 506 -20.87 47.77 64.66
C GLY A 506 -20.88 47.98 66.18
N PRO A 507 -20.31 47.07 66.95
CA PRO A 507 -20.24 47.19 68.42
C PRO A 507 -19.50 48.46 68.89
N ALA A 508 -18.39 48.82 68.21
CA ALA A 508 -17.60 50.01 68.57
C ALA A 508 -18.35 51.31 68.27
N LEU A 509 -19.08 51.41 67.17
CA LEU A 509 -19.91 52.52 66.78
C LEU A 509 -21.10 52.64 67.72
N GLN A 510 -21.74 51.53 68.08
CA GLN A 510 -22.88 51.52 69.03
C GLN A 510 -22.43 51.96 70.43
N ALA A 511 -21.27 51.51 70.89
CA ALA A 511 -20.69 51.96 72.18
C ALA A 511 -20.35 53.44 72.16
N ALA A 512 -20.02 54.04 71.01
CA ALA A 512 -19.79 55.44 70.80
C ALA A 512 -21.08 56.27 70.60
N GLY A 513 -22.25 55.62 70.59
CA GLY A 513 -23.54 56.28 70.39
C GLY A 513 -23.77 56.70 68.92
N ILE A 514 -23.11 56.10 67.96
CA ILE A 514 -23.18 56.45 66.53
C ILE A 514 -24.09 55.46 65.80
N GLU A 515 -25.13 55.95 65.14
CA GLU A 515 -26.01 55.13 64.28
C GLU A 515 -25.30 54.74 62.99
N LEU A 516 -25.24 53.40 62.69
CA LEU A 516 -24.71 52.91 61.46
C LEU A 516 -25.80 52.63 60.42
N VAL A 517 -25.86 53.48 59.40
CA VAL A 517 -26.76 53.31 58.22
C VAL A 517 -26.05 52.56 57.15
N TRP A 518 -26.60 51.39 56.75
CA TRP A 518 -25.96 50.49 55.85
C TRP A 518 -26.71 50.36 54.52
N LEU A 519 -26.20 51.03 53.50
CA LEU A 519 -26.79 51.12 52.16
C LEU A 519 -25.88 50.38 51.17
N VAL A 520 -25.54 49.09 51.50
CA VAL A 520 -24.69 48.23 50.65
C VAL A 520 -25.62 47.47 49.74
N GLU A 521 -25.50 47.75 48.44
CA GLU A 521 -26.21 47.09 47.36
C GLU A 521 -25.28 46.12 46.66
N GLU A 522 -25.86 45.14 45.90
CA GLU A 522 -25.06 44.24 45.04
C GLU A 522 -24.35 45.07 43.96
N VAL A 523 -23.05 44.88 43.85
CA VAL A 523 -22.18 45.45 42.83
C VAL A 523 -21.33 44.34 42.22
N PRO A 524 -20.87 44.46 40.95
CA PRO A 524 -19.97 43.50 40.37
C PRO A 524 -18.72 43.28 41.25
N ALA A 525 -18.15 42.08 41.17
CA ALA A 525 -16.90 41.78 41.85
C ALA A 525 -15.77 42.70 41.35
N VAL A 526 -14.96 43.22 42.26
CA VAL A 526 -13.83 44.10 41.95
C VAL A 526 -12.67 43.22 41.41
N PRO A 527 -12.28 43.40 40.12
CA PRO A 527 -11.21 42.60 39.54
C PRO A 527 -9.89 42.75 40.31
N GLY A 528 -9.23 41.60 40.59
CA GLY A 528 -7.92 41.57 41.26
C GLY A 528 -7.95 41.97 42.74
N LEU A 529 -9.09 42.02 43.41
CA LEU A 529 -9.18 42.24 44.87
C LEU A 529 -8.99 40.89 45.59
N GLU A 530 -7.80 40.33 45.47
CA GLU A 530 -7.37 39.07 46.13
C GLU A 530 -7.19 39.27 47.63
N ALA A 531 -7.01 38.15 48.37
CA ALA A 531 -6.90 38.11 49.83
C ALA A 531 -5.97 39.20 50.42
N ARG A 532 -4.79 39.42 49.85
CA ARG A 532 -3.86 40.48 50.28
C ARG A 532 -4.43 41.88 50.11
N ARG A 533 -5.10 42.17 49.01
CA ARG A 533 -5.71 43.46 48.73
C ARG A 533 -6.93 43.69 49.60
N VAL A 534 -7.70 42.64 49.89
CA VAL A 534 -8.84 42.71 50.84
C VAL A 534 -8.33 43.15 52.22
N MET A 535 -7.19 42.66 52.70
CA MET A 535 -6.60 43.09 53.95
C MET A 535 -6.27 44.59 53.95
N HIS A 536 -5.73 45.12 52.86
CA HIS A 536 -5.43 46.55 52.76
C HIS A 536 -6.75 47.36 52.78
N LEU A 537 -7.81 46.88 52.15
CA LEU A 537 -9.13 47.51 52.18
C LEU A 537 -9.69 47.52 53.63
N PHE A 538 -9.63 46.38 54.32
CA PHE A 538 -10.02 46.30 55.75
C PHE A 538 -9.31 47.33 56.62
N ARG A 539 -8.00 47.44 56.46
CA ARG A 539 -7.19 48.42 57.24
C ARG A 539 -7.55 49.87 56.89
N CYS A 540 -7.85 50.19 55.63
CA CYS A 540 -8.33 51.50 55.21
C CYS A 540 -9.64 51.82 55.92
N LEU A 541 -10.61 50.92 55.87
CA LEU A 541 -11.95 51.13 56.44
C LEU A 541 -11.90 51.21 57.96
N GLN A 542 -11.08 50.38 58.63
CA GLN A 542 -10.86 50.48 60.06
C GLN A 542 -10.34 51.86 60.47
N GLU A 543 -9.37 52.40 59.73
CA GLU A 543 -8.82 53.72 59.98
C GLU A 543 -9.88 54.81 59.77
N VAL A 544 -10.75 54.69 58.73
CA VAL A 544 -11.86 55.60 58.48
C VAL A 544 -12.83 55.59 59.67
N PHE A 545 -13.27 54.40 60.14
CA PHE A 545 -14.18 54.29 61.26
C PHE A 545 -13.55 54.76 62.57
N ALA A 546 -12.25 54.47 62.77
CA ALA A 546 -11.54 55.00 63.95
C ALA A 546 -11.47 56.49 63.98
N ASN A 547 -11.32 57.16 62.78
CA ASN A 547 -11.32 58.59 62.66
C ASN A 547 -12.73 59.14 62.95
N VAL A 548 -13.79 58.47 62.52
CA VAL A 548 -15.14 58.86 62.87
C VAL A 548 -15.37 58.83 64.38
N VAL A 549 -15.03 57.72 65.03
CA VAL A 549 -15.21 57.56 66.51
C VAL A 549 -14.38 58.56 67.31
N LYS A 550 -13.15 58.86 66.90
CA LYS A 550 -12.20 59.69 67.70
C LYS A 550 -12.32 61.19 67.43
N HIS A 551 -12.70 61.57 66.18
CA HIS A 551 -12.52 62.96 65.74
C HIS A 551 -13.77 63.61 65.13
N ALA A 552 -14.75 62.87 64.61
CA ALA A 552 -15.84 63.44 63.88
C ALA A 552 -16.94 64.01 64.75
N HIS A 553 -17.10 63.58 66.00
CA HIS A 553 -18.28 63.92 66.86
C HIS A 553 -19.59 63.64 66.14
N ALA A 554 -19.63 62.60 65.29
CA ALA A 554 -20.78 62.23 64.47
C ALA A 554 -21.80 61.44 65.30
N THR A 555 -23.07 61.58 64.96
CA THR A 555 -24.17 60.78 65.50
C THR A 555 -24.66 59.72 64.53
N ARG A 556 -24.21 59.79 63.27
CA ARG A 556 -24.59 58.86 62.22
C ARG A 556 -23.42 58.66 61.24
N VAL A 557 -23.22 57.41 60.82
CA VAL A 557 -22.28 57.00 59.73
C VAL A 557 -23.05 56.19 58.69
N THR A 558 -22.91 56.55 57.41
CA THR A 558 -23.55 55.87 56.29
C THR A 558 -22.48 55.18 55.45
N VAL A 559 -22.64 53.88 55.25
CA VAL A 559 -21.79 53.06 54.31
C VAL A 559 -22.65 52.78 53.09
N ARG A 560 -22.10 53.07 51.89
CA ARG A 560 -22.80 52.86 50.62
C ARG A 560 -21.89 52.31 49.59
N THR A 561 -22.39 51.31 48.83
CA THR A 561 -21.77 50.83 47.57
C THR A 561 -22.56 51.37 46.38
N TRP A 562 -21.88 51.55 45.25
CA TRP A 562 -22.50 51.98 44.02
C TRP A 562 -21.70 51.54 42.80
N GLU A 563 -22.36 51.38 41.64
CA GLU A 563 -21.76 51.17 40.32
C GLU A 563 -22.25 52.31 39.41
N GLU A 564 -21.32 52.96 38.73
CA GLU A 564 -21.64 54.00 37.75
C GLU A 564 -20.55 54.12 36.69
N GLY A 565 -20.95 53.98 35.41
CA GLY A 565 -20.04 54.17 34.27
C GLY A 565 -18.86 53.19 34.20
N GLY A 566 -18.99 51.93 34.68
CA GLY A 566 -17.91 50.94 34.75
C GLY A 566 -16.91 51.20 35.86
N ARG A 567 -17.34 51.90 36.92
CA ARG A 567 -16.61 52.10 38.17
C ARG A 567 -17.43 51.58 39.32
N ILE A 568 -16.78 50.88 40.23
CA ILE A 568 -17.37 50.38 41.45
C ILE A 568 -16.90 51.28 42.59
N GLY A 569 -17.80 51.76 43.36
CA GLY A 569 -17.51 52.68 44.47
C GLY A 569 -17.96 52.14 45.81
N LEU A 570 -17.21 52.50 46.86
CA LEU A 570 -17.55 52.34 48.26
C LEU A 570 -17.36 53.67 48.96
N SER A 571 -18.33 54.15 49.71
CA SER A 571 -18.22 55.37 50.47
C SER A 571 -18.61 55.15 51.92
N VAL A 572 -17.94 55.87 52.81
CA VAL A 572 -18.24 56.00 54.26
C VAL A 572 -18.38 57.45 54.54
N ALA A 573 -19.58 57.87 54.91
CA ALA A 573 -19.91 59.26 55.18
C ALA A 573 -20.41 59.41 56.61
N ASP A 574 -19.85 60.38 57.37
CA ASP A 574 -20.30 60.78 58.70
C ASP A 574 -21.05 62.13 58.64
N ASN A 575 -21.85 62.42 59.65
CA ASN A 575 -22.55 63.67 59.82
C ASN A 575 -21.92 64.62 60.91
N GLY A 576 -20.61 64.46 61.14
CA GLY A 576 -19.87 65.17 62.18
C GLY A 576 -19.37 66.54 61.79
N VAL A 577 -18.30 67.02 62.44
CA VAL A 577 -17.76 68.38 62.27
C VAL A 577 -17.05 68.62 60.91
N GLY A 578 -16.85 67.58 60.11
CA GLY A 578 -16.16 67.67 58.82
C GLY A 578 -14.65 67.97 58.87
N LEU A 579 -14.03 68.03 57.71
CA LEU A 579 -12.55 68.22 57.58
C LEU A 579 -12.11 69.70 57.51
N GLY A 580 -12.98 70.69 57.77
CA GLY A 580 -12.70 72.13 57.72
C GLY A 580 -12.65 72.69 56.26
N ALA A 581 -12.52 74.04 56.16
CA ALA A 581 -12.71 74.75 54.88
C ALA A 581 -11.58 74.62 53.83
N ALA A 582 -10.54 73.84 54.08
CA ALA A 582 -9.46 73.65 53.11
C ALA A 582 -8.99 72.16 53.05
N PRO A 583 -9.66 71.33 52.20
CA PRO A 583 -9.32 69.92 52.12
C PRO A 583 -7.86 69.63 51.72
N ASP A 584 -7.24 70.51 50.95
CA ASP A 584 -5.87 70.31 50.43
C ASP A 584 -4.76 70.82 51.39
N ALA A 585 -5.02 71.80 52.25
CA ALA A 585 -4.05 72.39 53.18
C ALA A 585 -3.82 71.48 54.42
N VAL A 586 -4.75 70.64 54.82
CA VAL A 586 -4.59 69.67 55.92
C VAL A 586 -3.65 68.54 55.56
N PHE A 587 -3.22 68.42 54.28
CA PHE A 587 -2.41 67.33 53.80
C PHE A 587 -0.88 67.46 54.02
N LEU A 588 -0.36 68.62 54.34
CA LEU A 588 1.05 68.86 54.64
C LEU A 588 1.41 68.80 56.11
N GLY A 589 0.43 68.75 57.03
CA GLY A 589 0.62 68.66 58.45
C GLY A 589 -0.30 67.65 59.18
N GLY A 590 -1.21 66.99 58.46
CA GLY A 590 -2.21 66.08 59.04
C GLY A 590 -1.67 64.72 59.48
N GLY A 591 -2.27 64.22 60.54
CA GLY A 591 -1.87 63.02 61.26
C GLY A 591 -1.65 61.79 60.35
N ARG A 592 -0.86 60.87 60.82
CA ARG A 592 -0.40 59.62 60.11
C ARG A 592 -1.51 58.75 59.50
N GLY A 593 -2.77 58.92 59.95
CA GLY A 593 -3.91 58.10 59.51
C GLY A 593 -4.35 58.35 58.07
N ILE A 594 -4.55 59.63 57.63
CA ILE A 594 -5.01 59.92 56.24
C ILE A 594 -3.91 59.52 55.21
N GLY A 595 -2.63 59.74 55.54
CA GLY A 595 -1.51 59.26 54.67
C GLY A 595 -1.50 57.75 54.49
N ASN A 596 -1.79 57.04 55.56
CA ASN A 596 -1.85 55.55 55.53
C ASN A 596 -3.03 55.04 54.69
N ILE A 597 -4.19 55.71 54.74
CA ILE A 597 -5.33 55.36 53.89
C ILE A 597 -4.99 55.52 52.41
N ARG A 598 -4.30 56.64 52.02
CA ARG A 598 -3.90 56.86 50.62
C ARG A 598 -2.88 55.82 50.13
N LEU A 599 -1.88 55.53 50.91
CA LEU A 599 -0.87 54.54 50.57
C LEU A 599 -1.51 53.16 50.37
N ARG A 600 -2.37 52.74 51.28
CA ARG A 600 -3.04 51.45 51.21
C ARG A 600 -4.11 51.38 50.10
N ALA A 601 -4.80 52.49 49.81
CA ALA A 601 -5.74 52.59 48.69
C ALA A 601 -5.00 52.41 47.34
N ALA A 602 -3.78 52.91 47.21
CA ALA A 602 -2.96 52.68 46.02
C ALA A 602 -2.56 51.19 45.85
N GLU A 603 -2.27 50.45 46.93
CA GLU A 603 -1.96 49.03 46.92
C GLU A 603 -3.15 48.17 46.43
N ILE A 604 -4.37 48.66 46.61
CA ILE A 604 -5.58 47.97 46.15
C ILE A 604 -6.11 48.54 44.80
N ALA A 605 -5.32 49.34 44.13
CA ALA A 605 -5.68 50.02 42.87
C ALA A 605 -6.99 50.87 43.01
N ALA A 606 -7.30 51.36 44.20
CA ALA A 606 -8.45 52.23 44.46
C ALA A 606 -8.03 53.69 44.49
N THR A 607 -8.82 54.54 43.83
CA THR A 607 -8.71 55.99 43.99
C THR A 607 -9.51 56.40 45.21
N VAL A 608 -8.84 56.97 46.25
CA VAL A 608 -9.50 57.46 47.43
C VAL A 608 -9.75 58.96 47.29
N ARG A 609 -10.99 59.39 47.59
CA ARG A 609 -11.41 60.83 47.64
C ARG A 609 -11.95 61.15 48.99
N PHE A 610 -11.55 62.32 49.50
CA PHE A 610 -12.07 62.88 50.72
C PHE A 610 -12.92 64.15 50.36
N SER A 611 -14.16 64.19 50.72
CA SER A 611 -15.05 65.35 50.47
C SER A 611 -15.75 65.75 51.76
N SER A 612 -15.95 67.04 51.93
CA SER A 612 -16.78 67.54 53.01
C SER A 612 -18.25 67.38 52.62
N SER A 613 -19.01 66.63 53.41
CA SER A 613 -20.48 66.65 53.35
C SER A 613 -20.99 67.68 54.38
N GLN A 614 -21.95 68.49 54.03
CA GLN A 614 -22.50 69.43 55.02
C GLN A 614 -23.75 68.82 55.65
N PRO A 615 -23.71 68.42 56.93
CA PRO A 615 -22.54 68.35 57.81
C PRO A 615 -21.75 67.00 57.63
N GLY A 616 -20.40 66.97 57.86
CA GLY A 616 -19.57 65.80 58.03
C GLY A 616 -18.49 65.58 56.95
N THR A 617 -17.95 64.38 56.96
CA THR A 617 -16.90 63.91 55.97
C THR A 617 -17.41 62.72 55.22
N CYS A 618 -17.07 62.65 53.92
CA CYS A 618 -17.27 61.47 53.11
C CYS A 618 -15.94 60.99 52.54
N VAL A 619 -15.60 59.75 52.79
CA VAL A 619 -14.44 59.06 52.24
C VAL A 619 -14.93 58.02 51.24
N SER A 620 -14.54 58.13 49.97
CA SER A 620 -14.94 57.19 48.91
C SER A 620 -13.76 56.55 48.28
N PHE A 621 -13.85 55.23 48.05
CA PHE A 621 -12.90 54.37 47.33
C PHE A 621 -13.57 54.04 46.02
N VAL A 622 -12.85 54.26 44.88
CA VAL A 622 -13.33 54.00 43.52
C VAL A 622 -12.40 53.07 42.85
N PHE A 623 -12.97 51.97 42.33
CA PHE A 623 -12.26 50.95 41.58
C PHE A 623 -12.70 51.04 40.11
N ASP A 624 -11.73 51.00 39.17
CA ASP A 624 -11.99 50.92 37.72
C ASP A 624 -12.12 49.47 37.29
N THR A 625 -13.26 49.09 36.68
CA THR A 625 -13.48 47.73 36.18
C THR A 625 -12.74 47.42 34.85
N LYS A 626 -12.17 48.46 34.20
CA LYS A 626 -11.48 48.36 32.89
C LYS A 626 -9.97 48.16 32.97
N THR A 627 -9.40 48.11 34.13
CA THR A 627 -7.94 47.89 34.25
C THR A 627 -7.67 46.40 34.30
N GLU A 628 -7.15 45.83 33.21
CA GLU A 628 -6.51 44.51 33.25
C GLU A 628 -5.37 44.53 34.30
N PRO A 629 -5.22 43.47 35.08
CA PRO A 629 -4.10 43.40 36.03
C PRO A 629 -2.79 43.38 35.23
N ALA A 630 -1.92 44.33 35.52
CA ALA A 630 -0.56 44.31 35.01
C ALA A 630 0.09 42.99 35.47
N VAL A 631 0.33 42.09 34.53
CA VAL A 631 1.09 40.85 34.74
C VAL A 631 2.54 41.27 35.01
N TYR A 632 3.01 41.11 36.23
CA TYR A 632 4.43 41.08 36.58
C TYR A 632 4.89 39.66 36.86
#